data_e160ce1ec750c7b31d24eece5dcc430b
#
_entry.id   e160ce1ec750c7b31d24eece5dcc430b
#
_cell.length_a   1.000
_cell.length_b   1.000
_cell.length_c   1.000
_cell.angle_alpha   90.00
_cell.angle_beta   90.00
_cell.angle_gamma   90.00
#
_symmetry.space_group_name_H-M   'P 1'
#
loop_
_entity.id
_entity.type
_entity.pdbx_description
1 polymer ?
#
loop_
_entity_poly.entity_id
_entity_poly.type
_entity_poly.pdbx_seq_one_letter_code
_entity_poly.pdbx_strand_id
1 'polypeptide(L)'
;MTGYETGDFDFDLRRGIAETLWTASGWSTAALVPGTVCGVGACYAPPHAAPEARLAVALEADGTRITDTGRPGMDGTGLLPAGGTWRLNGIDRSGTYHRRHEGQLVSLLVSSELTPLHGRPGYALRIAVRNRSGRALTLRLLPELTAGPVGEVPLAEWGWMPPEPEAAAQDRAALVHGPLAAQLGPVDEAVFELAVLLDGGSSDAGSPGGSPGEWAAQSRAAVARRAARALERVPRLVTDLPDLDTYYRRSLASGLVCLWDNPAFATVPFPATSGIDGGALCAYAWDTGGYAPHTLSLLLGRGVTDIVEAMVKADLTDHYAIAPDGSGTGVAYAYSAWSLVMLAHAAACHDGITPDLVARLHDTEEQLAQRFPAEGELRDYGAQQNLLEMRAAGWEHVVASPNAERAWSLNLLAELAEECDAPVQAAPLRAQAERTLTAVAQELWDVEAGWFRSRYPDGHTELAYSVQAFDALRAGACTPPMAAALLSHLRDGAFLGPYGVSSVSAEDRLHYELGDVDWSGGGAYTGEAPQLAITLWERGEPQLAWDVLRRVLWMGGHFPYFPQDHYCDRPAAAARGRRANVIAGLTGAEAVLLGLAGLRPQVDGTLDLAPPAWLPGSLELHGLQYRGHQIDLKLATGYCEVSVDGRVIHTGAPAPIRVLGEPDE
;
A
#
# COMPACT_ATOMS: atom_id res chain seq x y z
N MET A 1 -10.69 25.30 1.62
CA MET A 1 -10.23 24.16 0.78
C MET A 1 -10.26 22.94 1.68
N THR A 2 -11.18 22.02 1.44
CA THR A 2 -11.46 20.90 2.36
C THR A 2 -10.71 19.62 1.97
N GLY A 3 -10.16 19.48 0.77
CA GLY A 3 -9.51 18.29 0.27
C GLY A 3 -7.97 18.40 0.16
N TYR A 4 -7.33 17.26 -0.13
CA TYR A 4 -5.90 17.19 -0.44
C TYR A 4 -5.63 17.55 -1.90
N GLU A 5 -4.50 18.22 -2.14
CA GLU A 5 -3.92 18.45 -3.46
C GLU A 5 -2.69 17.54 -3.67
N THR A 6 -2.29 17.31 -4.92
CA THR A 6 -1.11 16.46 -5.20
C THR A 6 0.17 16.94 -4.54
N GLY A 7 0.34 18.26 -4.36
CA GLY A 7 1.49 18.85 -3.66
C GLY A 7 1.55 18.52 -2.16
N ASP A 8 0.44 18.17 -1.52
CA ASP A 8 0.42 17.73 -0.11
C ASP A 8 1.19 16.40 0.08
N PHE A 9 1.43 15.66 -1.00
CA PHE A 9 2.16 14.40 -1.03
C PHE A 9 3.63 14.53 -1.43
N ASP A 10 4.13 15.73 -1.62
CA ASP A 10 5.55 15.94 -1.94
C ASP A 10 6.46 15.47 -0.81
N PHE A 11 7.53 14.73 -1.16
CA PHE A 11 8.48 14.16 -0.21
C PHE A 11 9.91 14.62 -0.53
N ASP A 12 10.57 15.24 0.45
CA ASP A 12 11.93 15.77 0.29
C ASP A 12 12.96 14.63 0.34
N LEU A 13 13.63 14.37 -0.78
CA LEU A 13 14.62 13.32 -0.93
C LEU A 13 15.95 13.59 -0.21
N ARG A 14 16.18 14.79 0.32
CA ARG A 14 17.34 15.07 1.18
C ARG A 14 17.28 14.31 2.51
N ARG A 15 16.08 13.89 2.92
CA ARG A 15 15.87 13.10 4.15
C ARG A 15 16.23 11.63 3.98
N GLY A 16 16.65 11.25 2.78
CA GLY A 16 17.46 10.10 2.50
C GLY A 16 16.78 8.76 2.32
N ILE A 17 16.70 8.28 1.10
CA ILE A 17 16.59 6.83 0.83
C ILE A 17 17.80 6.48 -0.02
N ALA A 18 18.65 5.58 0.47
CA ALA A 18 19.79 5.03 -0.26
C ALA A 18 19.36 3.94 -1.27
N GLU A 19 18.07 3.66 -1.37
CA GLU A 19 17.47 2.57 -2.12
C GLU A 19 16.90 3.05 -3.46
N THR A 20 16.54 2.09 -4.33
CA THR A 20 15.84 2.37 -5.57
C THR A 20 14.51 3.04 -5.28
N LEU A 21 14.30 4.21 -5.87
CA LEU A 21 13.07 4.97 -5.71
C LEU A 21 12.22 4.84 -6.97
N TRP A 22 10.96 4.48 -6.79
CA TRP A 22 10.01 4.27 -7.86
C TRP A 22 8.99 5.41 -7.97
N THR A 23 8.46 5.60 -9.17
CA THR A 23 7.31 6.46 -9.45
C THR A 23 6.38 5.81 -10.43
N ALA A 24 5.08 6.10 -10.34
CA ALA A 24 4.03 5.48 -11.14
C ALA A 24 3.06 6.51 -11.69
N SER A 25 2.49 6.24 -12.86
CA SER A 25 1.40 7.03 -13.46
C SER A 25 0.04 6.35 -13.36
N GLY A 26 -0.03 5.11 -12.83
CA GLY A 26 -1.18 4.23 -12.95
C GLY A 26 -1.30 3.57 -14.34
N TRP A 27 -0.29 3.75 -15.19
CA TRP A 27 -0.16 3.10 -16.49
C TRP A 27 1.26 2.57 -16.70
N SER A 28 2.25 3.31 -16.26
CA SER A 28 3.66 2.95 -16.31
C SER A 28 4.33 3.25 -14.97
N THR A 29 5.41 2.53 -14.68
CA THR A 29 6.31 2.80 -13.56
C THR A 29 7.74 2.94 -14.05
N ALA A 30 8.56 3.66 -13.32
CA ALA A 30 9.98 3.80 -13.62
C ALA A 30 10.79 3.94 -12.31
N ALA A 31 11.99 3.33 -12.30
CA ALA A 31 12.91 3.38 -11.18
C ALA A 31 13.96 4.46 -11.37
N LEU A 32 14.16 5.31 -10.36
CA LEU A 32 15.33 6.18 -10.27
C LEU A 32 16.52 5.36 -9.76
N VAL A 33 17.65 5.39 -10.49
CA VAL A 33 18.87 4.72 -10.04
C VAL A 33 19.45 5.45 -8.82
N PRO A 34 19.71 4.74 -7.71
CA PRO A 34 20.22 5.35 -6.49
C PRO A 34 21.49 6.18 -6.71
N GLY A 35 21.52 7.35 -6.10
CA GLY A 35 22.69 8.25 -6.15
C GLY A 35 22.90 8.99 -7.47
N THR A 36 22.13 8.72 -8.54
CA THR A 36 22.19 9.46 -9.80
C THR A 36 21.27 10.67 -9.81
N VAL A 37 21.54 11.63 -10.67
CA VAL A 37 20.65 12.76 -10.96
C VAL A 37 19.68 12.43 -12.09
N CYS A 38 20.17 11.79 -13.16
CA CYS A 38 19.44 11.53 -14.40
C CYS A 38 19.24 10.05 -14.72
N GLY A 39 19.87 9.14 -13.95
CA GLY A 39 19.83 7.70 -14.23
C GLY A 39 18.44 7.09 -13.97
N VAL A 40 17.90 6.37 -14.95
CA VAL A 40 16.63 5.65 -14.83
C VAL A 40 16.89 4.16 -15.05
N GLY A 41 16.32 3.32 -14.19
CA GLY A 41 16.44 1.86 -14.22
C GLY A 41 15.23 1.19 -14.88
N ALA A 42 14.79 0.08 -14.28
CA ALA A 42 13.67 -0.72 -14.76
C ALA A 42 12.41 0.11 -15.01
N CYS A 43 11.64 -0.33 -16.00
CA CYS A 43 10.34 0.27 -16.36
C CYS A 43 9.33 -0.85 -16.63
N TYR A 44 8.11 -0.68 -16.12
CA TYR A 44 7.00 -1.58 -16.36
C TYR A 44 5.78 -0.78 -16.82
N ALA A 45 5.12 -1.26 -17.86
CA ALA A 45 3.92 -0.64 -18.42
C ALA A 45 3.06 -1.75 -19.07
N PRO A 46 2.35 -2.55 -18.27
CA PRO A 46 1.62 -3.72 -18.78
C PRO A 46 0.81 -3.43 -20.06
N PRO A 47 0.92 -4.29 -21.09
CA PRO A 47 1.58 -5.60 -21.07
C PRO A 47 3.11 -5.58 -21.23
N HIS A 48 3.77 -4.42 -21.39
CA HIS A 48 5.21 -4.33 -21.62
C HIS A 48 6.01 -4.35 -20.32
N ALA A 49 7.10 -5.14 -20.28
CA ALA A 49 8.06 -5.20 -19.20
C ALA A 49 9.49 -4.96 -19.69
N ALA A 50 10.27 -4.22 -18.93
CA ALA A 50 11.69 -3.94 -19.18
C ALA A 50 12.48 -3.93 -17.86
N PRO A 51 12.64 -5.10 -17.19
CA PRO A 51 13.24 -5.21 -15.86
C PRO A 51 14.71 -4.80 -15.83
N GLU A 52 15.44 -5.00 -16.91
CA GLU A 52 16.87 -4.71 -17.03
C GLU A 52 17.17 -3.41 -17.78
N ALA A 53 16.13 -2.71 -18.27
CA ALA A 53 16.33 -1.46 -18.99
C ALA A 53 17.02 -0.43 -18.08
N ARG A 54 17.99 0.27 -18.66
CA ARG A 54 18.73 1.33 -17.97
C ARG A 54 19.04 2.47 -18.93
N LEU A 55 18.62 3.66 -18.59
CA LEU A 55 19.07 4.89 -19.22
C LEU A 55 20.15 5.54 -18.34
N ALA A 56 21.38 5.55 -18.83
CA ALA A 56 22.46 6.32 -18.25
C ALA A 56 22.58 7.63 -19.03
N VAL A 57 22.90 8.72 -18.33
CA VAL A 57 23.08 10.03 -18.96
C VAL A 57 24.40 10.62 -18.51
N ALA A 58 25.27 10.93 -19.45
CA ALA A 58 26.45 11.73 -19.20
C ALA A 58 26.33 13.10 -19.90
N LEU A 59 27.09 14.06 -19.44
CA LEU A 59 27.24 15.39 -20.03
C LEU A 59 28.63 15.54 -20.62
N GLU A 60 28.78 16.33 -21.68
CA GLU A 60 30.06 16.81 -22.18
C GLU A 60 30.03 18.33 -22.22
N ALA A 61 30.95 18.97 -21.51
CA ALA A 61 31.10 20.39 -21.50
C ALA A 61 32.50 20.76 -22.02
N ASP A 62 32.57 21.42 -23.19
CA ASP A 62 33.80 21.75 -23.92
C ASP A 62 34.80 20.59 -24.01
N GLY A 63 34.30 19.39 -24.40
CA GLY A 63 35.08 18.17 -24.51
C GLY A 63 35.31 17.41 -23.21
N THR A 64 34.95 17.98 -22.07
CA THR A 64 35.06 17.31 -20.77
C THR A 64 33.82 16.44 -20.51
N ARG A 65 34.03 15.15 -20.40
CA ARG A 65 32.94 14.21 -20.04
C ARG A 65 32.66 14.24 -18.53
N ILE A 66 31.41 14.41 -18.17
CA ILE A 66 30.87 14.45 -16.80
C ILE A 66 29.90 13.29 -16.66
N THR A 67 30.22 12.35 -15.78
CA THR A 67 29.43 11.13 -15.56
C THR A 67 28.36 11.31 -14.49
N ASP A 68 27.31 10.51 -14.55
CA ASP A 68 26.24 10.43 -13.53
C ASP A 68 26.18 8.97 -13.03
N THR A 69 27.14 8.58 -12.20
CA THR A 69 27.33 7.18 -11.77
C THR A 69 26.82 6.91 -10.36
N GLY A 70 26.27 7.92 -9.68
CA GLY A 70 25.86 7.79 -8.27
C GLY A 70 27.03 7.71 -7.28
N ARG A 71 28.25 7.64 -7.77
CA ARG A 71 29.48 7.70 -6.97
C ARG A 71 30.39 8.72 -7.64
N PRO A 72 30.60 9.90 -7.01
CA PRO A 72 31.65 10.79 -7.49
C PRO A 72 32.94 9.97 -7.44
N GLY A 73 33.53 9.72 -8.60
CA GLY A 73 34.81 9.06 -8.68
C GLY A 73 35.85 9.77 -7.82
N MET A 74 36.87 9.07 -7.32
CA MET A 74 37.98 9.69 -6.59
C MET A 74 38.69 10.76 -7.44
N ASP A 75 38.51 10.68 -8.76
CA ASP A 75 38.95 11.67 -9.76
C ASP A 75 37.99 12.89 -9.89
N GLY A 76 36.80 12.80 -9.26
CA GLY A 76 35.75 13.85 -9.23
C GLY A 76 35.15 14.18 -10.59
N THR A 77 35.10 13.26 -11.49
CA THR A 77 34.52 13.42 -12.84
C THR A 77 33.00 13.33 -12.90
N GLY A 78 32.32 13.08 -11.77
CA GLY A 78 30.86 12.86 -11.69
C GLY A 78 30.06 14.05 -11.18
N LEU A 79 28.76 14.02 -11.49
CA LEU A 79 27.76 14.86 -10.83
C LEU A 79 27.67 14.51 -9.35
N LEU A 80 27.51 15.53 -8.52
CA LEU A 80 27.24 15.40 -7.08
C LEU A 80 25.75 15.63 -6.85
N PRO A 81 24.97 14.59 -6.52
CA PRO A 81 23.56 14.76 -6.18
C PRO A 81 23.38 15.68 -4.98
N ALA A 82 22.44 16.63 -5.07
CA ALA A 82 22.18 17.64 -4.05
C ALA A 82 20.83 17.47 -3.35
N GLY A 83 19.91 16.71 -3.93
CA GLY A 83 18.58 16.49 -3.39
C GLY A 83 17.54 16.29 -4.49
N GLY A 84 16.27 16.39 -4.09
CA GLY A 84 15.14 16.25 -5.00
C GLY A 84 13.83 16.16 -4.25
N THR A 85 12.78 15.87 -4.99
CA THR A 85 11.43 15.71 -4.47
C THR A 85 10.76 14.52 -5.18
N TRP A 86 10.21 13.59 -4.40
CA TRP A 86 9.28 12.62 -4.92
C TRP A 86 7.87 13.22 -4.90
N ARG A 87 7.12 12.99 -5.97
CA ARG A 87 5.71 13.39 -6.14
C ARG A 87 4.88 12.20 -6.61
N LEU A 88 3.57 12.25 -6.41
CA LEU A 88 2.66 11.25 -6.95
C LEU A 88 2.79 11.06 -8.48
N ASN A 89 3.27 12.06 -9.19
CA ASN A 89 3.35 12.09 -10.64
C ASN A 89 4.78 12.20 -11.20
N GLY A 90 5.79 11.93 -10.40
CA GLY A 90 7.18 11.96 -10.85
C GLY A 90 8.21 12.13 -9.74
N ILE A 91 9.47 12.21 -10.16
CA ILE A 91 10.61 12.45 -9.26
C ILE A 91 11.47 13.56 -9.83
N ASP A 92 11.73 14.60 -9.04
CA ASP A 92 12.72 15.62 -9.35
C ASP A 92 14.03 15.31 -8.65
N ARG A 93 15.13 15.56 -9.35
CA ARG A 93 16.48 15.47 -8.78
C ARG A 93 17.28 16.69 -9.17
N SER A 94 18.28 17.03 -8.36
CA SER A 94 19.27 18.03 -8.68
C SER A 94 20.67 17.56 -8.33
N GLY A 95 21.65 18.10 -9.01
CA GLY A 95 23.06 17.85 -8.75
C GLY A 95 23.93 18.96 -9.28
N THR A 96 25.18 18.96 -8.86
CA THR A 96 26.18 19.98 -9.24
C THR A 96 27.43 19.34 -9.77
N TYR A 97 28.10 20.05 -10.66
CA TYR A 97 29.47 19.79 -11.07
C TYR A 97 30.27 21.07 -10.94
N HIS A 98 31.47 21.02 -10.34
CA HIS A 98 32.30 22.20 -10.14
C HIS A 98 33.77 21.80 -10.15
N ARG A 99 34.46 22.04 -11.28
CA ARG A 99 35.88 21.68 -11.43
C ARG A 99 36.64 22.60 -12.40
N ARG A 100 37.96 22.65 -12.24
CA ARG A 100 38.86 23.24 -13.20
C ARG A 100 39.46 22.16 -14.10
N HIS A 101 39.34 22.36 -15.41
CA HIS A 101 40.03 21.60 -16.45
C HIS A 101 40.95 22.52 -17.21
N GLU A 102 42.21 22.16 -17.32
CA GLU A 102 43.23 22.98 -18.01
C GLU A 102 43.20 24.48 -17.59
N GLY A 103 42.98 24.72 -16.29
CA GLY A 103 42.86 26.06 -15.73
C GLY A 103 41.50 26.74 -15.89
N GLN A 104 40.62 26.22 -16.69
CA GLN A 104 39.26 26.75 -16.91
C GLN A 104 38.25 26.14 -15.99
N LEU A 105 37.36 26.94 -15.41
CA LEU A 105 36.30 26.46 -14.56
C LEU A 105 35.13 25.96 -15.41
N VAL A 106 34.68 24.72 -15.11
CA VAL A 106 33.39 24.19 -15.53
C VAL A 106 32.52 24.05 -14.28
N SER A 107 31.42 24.76 -14.23
CA SER A 107 30.47 24.75 -13.11
C SER A 107 29.06 24.65 -13.66
N LEU A 108 28.36 23.59 -13.31
CA LEU A 108 27.02 23.30 -13.80
C LEU A 108 26.08 23.01 -12.61
N LEU A 109 24.86 23.50 -12.72
CA LEU A 109 23.72 22.98 -11.95
C LEU A 109 22.86 22.14 -12.90
N VAL A 110 22.62 20.88 -12.53
CA VAL A 110 21.83 19.94 -13.32
C VAL A 110 20.57 19.60 -12.52
N SER A 111 19.42 19.67 -13.15
CA SER A 111 18.17 19.13 -12.60
C SER A 111 17.53 18.17 -13.58
N SER A 112 16.87 17.15 -13.06
CA SER A 112 16.10 16.18 -13.85
C SER A 112 14.69 16.05 -13.27
N GLU A 113 13.75 15.72 -14.15
CA GLU A 113 12.36 15.44 -13.83
C GLU A 113 11.97 14.14 -14.56
N LEU A 114 11.81 13.05 -13.80
CA LEU A 114 11.36 11.75 -14.28
C LEU A 114 9.85 11.67 -14.17
N THR A 115 9.17 11.36 -15.27
CA THR A 115 7.70 11.23 -15.33
C THR A 115 7.35 9.92 -16.04
N PRO A 116 6.77 8.91 -15.37
CA PRO A 116 6.16 7.76 -16.03
C PRO A 116 5.00 8.22 -16.90
N LEU A 117 4.89 7.66 -18.11
CA LEU A 117 3.86 8.07 -19.04
C LEU A 117 2.51 7.42 -18.72
N HIS A 118 1.44 8.19 -18.88
CA HIS A 118 0.06 7.72 -18.80
C HIS A 118 -0.51 7.57 -20.22
N GLY A 119 -1.08 6.41 -20.53
CA GLY A 119 -1.60 6.10 -21.87
C GLY A 119 -0.51 5.74 -22.89
N ARG A 120 0.73 5.56 -22.46
CA ARG A 120 1.87 5.10 -23.26
C ARG A 120 2.81 4.25 -22.44
N PRO A 121 3.37 3.17 -22.99
CA PRO A 121 4.30 2.32 -22.26
C PRO A 121 5.69 2.96 -22.17
N GLY A 122 6.06 3.51 -21.02
CA GLY A 122 7.38 4.11 -20.83
C GLY A 122 7.42 5.31 -19.91
N TYR A 123 8.46 6.12 -20.04
CA TYR A 123 8.68 7.31 -19.24
C TYR A 123 9.30 8.44 -20.05
N ALA A 124 9.13 9.67 -19.55
CA ALA A 124 9.85 10.85 -20.02
C ALA A 124 10.84 11.35 -18.98
N LEU A 125 11.95 11.92 -19.44
CA LEU A 125 12.98 12.53 -18.61
C LEU A 125 13.32 13.91 -19.17
N ARG A 126 13.04 14.95 -18.39
CA ARG A 126 13.43 16.33 -18.70
C ARG A 126 14.69 16.66 -17.91
N ILE A 127 15.73 17.17 -18.58
CA ILE A 127 17.00 17.55 -17.95
C ILE A 127 17.26 19.02 -18.25
N ALA A 128 17.41 19.83 -17.19
CA ALA A 128 17.82 21.22 -17.32
C ALA A 128 19.25 21.38 -16.80
N VAL A 129 20.09 22.04 -17.58
CA VAL A 129 21.49 22.29 -17.25
C VAL A 129 21.77 23.77 -17.29
N ARG A 130 22.09 24.36 -16.14
CA ARG A 130 22.44 25.76 -16.00
C ARG A 130 23.95 25.96 -15.89
N ASN A 131 24.49 26.80 -16.76
CA ASN A 131 25.89 27.16 -16.76
C ASN A 131 26.19 28.13 -15.63
N ARG A 132 27.12 27.82 -14.74
CA ARG A 132 27.60 28.64 -13.64
C ARG A 132 29.11 28.94 -13.75
N SER A 133 29.73 28.73 -14.92
CA SER A 133 31.17 28.81 -15.13
C SER A 133 31.70 30.23 -15.29
N GLY A 134 30.82 31.22 -15.47
CA GLY A 134 31.22 32.62 -15.76
C GLY A 134 31.70 32.83 -17.20
N ARG A 135 31.63 31.81 -18.06
CA ARG A 135 31.99 31.88 -19.49
C ARG A 135 30.99 31.02 -20.32
N ALA A 136 31.01 31.22 -21.62
CA ALA A 136 30.22 30.37 -22.51
C ALA A 136 30.77 28.94 -22.52
N LEU A 137 29.87 27.96 -22.70
CA LEU A 137 30.16 26.53 -22.80
C LEU A 137 29.43 25.93 -23.99
N THR A 138 30.08 24.97 -24.66
CA THR A 138 29.41 24.03 -25.56
C THR A 138 29.00 22.79 -24.73
N LEU A 139 27.71 22.52 -24.63
CA LEU A 139 27.17 21.40 -23.87
C LEU A 139 26.57 20.36 -24.80
N ARG A 140 26.85 19.10 -24.54
CA ARG A 140 26.19 17.93 -25.18
C ARG A 140 25.66 16.99 -24.11
N LEU A 141 24.48 16.48 -24.31
CA LEU A 141 23.92 15.38 -23.54
C LEU A 141 24.26 14.08 -24.25
N LEU A 142 24.71 13.08 -23.49
CA LEU A 142 25.13 11.76 -23.97
C LEU A 142 24.26 10.68 -23.31
N PRO A 143 23.01 10.47 -23.74
CA PRO A 143 22.16 9.42 -23.23
C PRO A 143 22.62 8.07 -23.82
N GLU A 144 22.65 7.04 -22.98
CA GLU A 144 22.96 5.67 -23.33
C GLU A 144 21.85 4.76 -22.77
N LEU A 145 21.04 4.20 -23.65
CA LEU A 145 20.00 3.24 -23.30
C LEU A 145 20.56 1.84 -23.46
N THR A 146 20.68 1.12 -22.36
CA THR A 146 20.88 -0.32 -22.35
C THR A 146 19.52 -0.95 -22.10
N ALA A 147 18.98 -1.63 -23.10
CA ALA A 147 17.76 -2.42 -22.94
C ALA A 147 18.17 -3.88 -22.81
N GLY A 148 17.86 -4.52 -21.68
CA GLY A 148 17.81 -5.97 -21.60
C GLY A 148 16.64 -6.53 -22.42
N PRO A 149 16.12 -7.72 -22.11
CA PRO A 149 14.87 -8.20 -22.67
C PRO A 149 13.75 -7.19 -22.46
N VAL A 150 13.10 -6.78 -23.54
CA VAL A 150 11.91 -5.90 -23.53
C VAL A 150 10.85 -6.59 -24.36
N GLY A 151 9.63 -6.73 -23.85
CA GLY A 151 8.57 -7.37 -24.60
C GLY A 151 7.23 -7.32 -23.91
N GLU A 152 6.22 -7.73 -24.66
CA GLU A 152 4.88 -7.96 -24.12
C GLU A 152 4.84 -9.25 -23.33
N VAL A 153 4.23 -9.19 -22.16
CA VAL A 153 3.93 -10.33 -21.30
C VAL A 153 2.42 -10.39 -21.09
N PRO A 154 1.78 -11.55 -21.28
CA PRO A 154 0.34 -11.70 -21.05
C PRO A 154 -0.08 -11.17 -19.69
N LEU A 155 -1.19 -10.45 -19.60
CA LEU A 155 -1.65 -9.85 -18.33
C LEU A 155 -1.92 -10.89 -17.24
N ALA A 156 -2.25 -12.12 -17.59
CA ALA A 156 -2.41 -13.25 -16.67
C ALA A 156 -1.10 -13.65 -15.96
N GLU A 157 0.06 -13.29 -16.50
CA GLU A 157 1.38 -13.60 -15.93
C GLU A 157 1.91 -12.51 -14.98
N TRP A 158 1.20 -11.38 -14.88
CA TRP A 158 1.52 -10.31 -13.92
C TRP A 158 0.97 -10.66 -12.53
N GLY A 159 1.67 -11.54 -11.83
CA GLY A 159 1.32 -12.00 -10.50
C GLY A 159 2.14 -11.33 -9.40
N TRP A 160 2.57 -12.15 -8.44
CA TRP A 160 3.37 -11.71 -7.29
C TRP A 160 4.81 -11.31 -7.65
N MET A 161 5.39 -11.89 -8.70
CA MET A 161 6.74 -11.56 -9.19
C MET A 161 6.65 -10.70 -10.44
N PRO A 162 7.61 -9.78 -10.66
CA PRO A 162 7.70 -9.07 -11.94
C PRO A 162 7.85 -10.10 -13.06
N PRO A 163 7.12 -9.95 -14.17
CA PRO A 163 7.25 -10.86 -15.29
C PRO A 163 8.59 -10.63 -16.01
N GLU A 164 9.19 -11.71 -16.47
CA GLU A 164 10.37 -11.68 -17.32
C GLU A 164 9.95 -11.87 -18.77
N PRO A 165 10.20 -10.88 -19.68
CA PRO A 165 9.97 -11.06 -21.09
C PRO A 165 10.82 -12.21 -21.65
N GLU A 166 10.30 -13.00 -22.59
CA GLU A 166 11.09 -14.03 -23.23
C GLU A 166 12.35 -13.45 -23.89
N ALA A 167 13.48 -14.11 -23.72
CA ALA A 167 14.75 -13.67 -24.28
C ALA A 167 14.75 -13.53 -25.83
N ALA A 168 13.78 -14.16 -26.49
CA ALA A 168 13.54 -14.06 -27.92
C ALA A 168 12.63 -12.87 -28.32
N ALA A 169 12.05 -12.15 -27.34
CA ALA A 169 11.25 -10.97 -27.63
C ALA A 169 12.13 -9.92 -28.30
N GLN A 170 11.81 -9.59 -29.55
CA GLN A 170 12.59 -8.66 -30.37
C GLN A 170 12.15 -7.20 -30.20
N ASP A 171 11.28 -6.94 -29.25
CA ASP A 171 10.85 -5.58 -28.97
C ASP A 171 12.05 -4.78 -28.41
N ARG A 172 12.22 -3.61 -28.95
CA ARG A 172 13.33 -2.74 -28.57
C ARG A 172 12.77 -1.50 -27.92
N ALA A 173 13.21 -1.23 -26.70
CA ALA A 173 12.95 0.08 -26.13
C ALA A 173 13.53 1.16 -27.07
N ALA A 174 12.71 2.14 -27.39
CA ALA A 174 13.11 3.26 -28.24
C ALA A 174 13.44 4.49 -27.39
N LEU A 175 14.60 5.10 -27.64
CA LEU A 175 14.95 6.41 -27.10
C LEU A 175 14.49 7.50 -28.06
N VAL A 176 13.52 8.30 -27.66
CA VAL A 176 13.03 9.48 -28.37
C VAL A 176 13.61 10.73 -27.73
N HIS A 177 14.15 11.64 -28.52
CA HIS A 177 14.74 12.87 -27.98
C HIS A 177 14.70 14.04 -28.96
N GLY A 178 14.74 15.26 -28.43
CA GLY A 178 15.01 16.49 -29.16
C GLY A 178 16.51 16.73 -29.41
N PRO A 179 16.92 17.98 -29.65
CA PRO A 179 18.34 18.33 -29.77
C PRO A 179 19.13 17.98 -28.52
N LEU A 180 20.30 17.33 -28.65
CA LEU A 180 21.18 16.92 -27.57
C LEU A 180 22.40 17.83 -27.38
N ALA A 181 22.44 18.98 -28.03
CA ALA A 181 23.55 19.96 -27.91
C ALA A 181 23.02 21.38 -27.76
N ALA A 182 23.74 22.21 -26.99
CA ALA A 182 23.41 23.60 -26.79
C ALA A 182 24.67 24.43 -26.57
N GLN A 183 24.61 25.72 -26.99
CA GLN A 183 25.59 26.73 -26.62
C GLN A 183 25.02 27.53 -25.44
N LEU A 184 25.72 27.58 -24.33
CA LEU A 184 25.29 28.28 -23.11
C LEU A 184 26.19 29.45 -22.80
N GLY A 185 25.67 30.66 -22.84
CA GLY A 185 26.31 31.80 -22.23
C GLY A 185 26.42 31.68 -20.71
N PRO A 186 27.16 32.60 -20.04
CA PRO A 186 27.19 32.64 -18.58
C PRO A 186 25.76 32.79 -18.02
N VAL A 187 25.40 31.94 -17.04
CA VAL A 187 24.08 31.82 -16.36
C VAL A 187 22.91 31.35 -17.23
N ASP A 188 23.14 31.06 -18.49
CA ASP A 188 22.11 30.46 -19.37
C ASP A 188 21.77 29.02 -18.94
N GLU A 189 20.58 28.58 -19.36
CA GLU A 189 20.07 27.24 -19.15
C GLU A 189 19.67 26.59 -20.47
N ALA A 190 20.01 25.29 -20.62
CA ALA A 190 19.48 24.44 -21.67
C ALA A 190 18.57 23.37 -21.08
N VAL A 191 17.51 23.06 -21.81
CA VAL A 191 16.58 21.99 -21.47
C VAL A 191 16.63 20.90 -22.53
N PHE A 192 16.80 19.67 -22.11
CA PHE A 192 16.80 18.48 -22.93
C PHE A 192 15.61 17.61 -22.55
N GLU A 193 14.89 17.12 -23.54
CA GLU A 193 13.72 16.25 -23.34
C GLU A 193 13.99 14.90 -24.00
N LEU A 194 13.85 13.85 -23.20
CA LEU A 194 14.03 12.46 -23.59
C LEU A 194 12.77 11.67 -23.23
N ALA A 195 12.50 10.58 -23.95
CA ALA A 195 11.56 9.56 -23.53
C ALA A 195 12.09 8.17 -23.90
N VAL A 196 11.80 7.18 -23.07
CA VAL A 196 11.98 5.77 -23.38
C VAL A 196 10.61 5.14 -23.53
N LEU A 197 10.34 4.52 -24.68
CA LEU A 197 9.10 3.85 -25.02
C LEU A 197 9.37 2.35 -25.14
N LEU A 198 8.54 1.51 -24.54
CA LEU A 198 8.73 0.06 -24.48
C LEU A 198 8.11 -0.67 -25.69
N ASP A 199 7.24 0.01 -26.46
CA ASP A 199 6.61 -0.50 -27.69
C ASP A 199 7.42 -0.23 -28.97
N GLY A 200 8.71 0.12 -28.82
CA GLY A 200 9.59 0.43 -29.94
C GLY A 200 9.27 1.75 -30.64
N GLY A 201 8.36 2.55 -30.10
CA GLY A 201 7.95 3.82 -30.70
C GLY A 201 7.20 3.64 -32.01
N SER A 202 6.53 2.49 -32.21
CA SER A 202 5.80 2.17 -33.44
C SER A 202 4.66 3.17 -33.67
N SER A 203 4.64 3.76 -34.85
CA SER A 203 3.65 4.76 -35.27
C SER A 203 2.31 4.16 -35.69
N ASP A 204 2.11 2.84 -35.56
CA ASP A 204 1.07 2.10 -36.26
C ASP A 204 -0.34 2.17 -35.66
N ALA A 205 -0.54 2.79 -34.52
CA ALA A 205 -1.88 2.97 -33.99
C ALA A 205 -2.12 4.38 -33.46
N GLY A 206 -2.29 5.34 -34.41
CA GLY A 206 -2.90 6.64 -34.08
C GLY A 206 -2.21 7.40 -32.92
N SER A 207 -0.90 7.23 -32.73
CA SER A 207 -0.15 7.96 -31.72
C SER A 207 -0.29 9.46 -31.98
N PRO A 208 -0.92 10.23 -31.08
CA PRO A 208 -0.93 11.68 -31.25
C PRO A 208 0.52 12.15 -31.28
N GLY A 209 0.87 12.98 -32.29
CA GLY A 209 2.16 13.66 -32.36
C GLY A 209 2.47 14.39 -31.03
N GLY A 210 3.69 14.81 -30.86
CA GLY A 210 4.10 15.58 -29.69
C GLY A 210 5.53 15.28 -29.26
N SER A 211 6.04 16.09 -28.34
CA SER A 211 7.38 15.95 -27.76
C SER A 211 7.34 15.15 -26.44
N PRO A 212 8.48 14.61 -25.97
CA PRO A 212 8.59 14.01 -24.65
C PRO A 212 8.10 14.94 -23.52
N GLY A 213 8.32 16.25 -23.64
CA GLY A 213 7.84 17.23 -22.67
C GLY A 213 6.32 17.39 -22.66
N GLU A 214 5.67 17.36 -23.82
CA GLU A 214 4.19 17.36 -23.92
C GLU A 214 3.59 16.09 -23.34
N TRP A 215 4.17 14.93 -23.61
CA TRP A 215 3.73 13.66 -23.03
C TRP A 215 3.85 13.64 -21.51
N ALA A 216 4.97 14.14 -20.97
CA ALA A 216 5.17 14.29 -19.53
C ALA A 216 4.11 15.21 -18.89
N ALA A 217 3.83 16.37 -19.53
CA ALA A 217 2.81 17.31 -19.04
C ALA A 217 1.41 16.69 -19.01
N GLN A 218 1.03 15.97 -20.09
CA GLN A 218 -0.23 15.24 -20.17
C GLN A 218 -0.34 14.16 -19.09
N SER A 219 0.73 13.40 -18.86
CA SER A 219 0.80 12.34 -17.85
C SER A 219 0.64 12.91 -16.46
N ARG A 220 1.37 13.98 -16.12
CA ARG A 220 1.21 14.66 -14.82
C ARG A 220 -0.22 15.17 -14.59
N ALA A 221 -0.83 15.75 -15.60
CA ALA A 221 -2.21 16.20 -15.52
C ALA A 221 -3.21 15.03 -15.34
N ALA A 222 -2.97 13.88 -15.98
CA ALA A 222 -3.78 12.69 -15.81
C ALA A 222 -3.68 12.14 -14.38
N VAL A 223 -2.47 11.99 -13.85
CA VAL A 223 -2.24 11.54 -12.47
C VAL A 223 -2.87 12.50 -11.45
N ALA A 224 -2.73 13.82 -11.67
CA ALA A 224 -3.34 14.80 -10.78
C ALA A 224 -4.88 14.69 -10.76
N ARG A 225 -5.51 14.53 -11.92
CA ARG A 225 -6.98 14.31 -12.00
C ARG A 225 -7.41 13.00 -11.33
N ARG A 226 -6.63 11.92 -11.51
CA ARG A 226 -6.90 10.64 -10.84
C ARG A 226 -6.82 10.76 -9.32
N ALA A 227 -5.72 11.33 -8.82
CA ALA A 227 -5.52 11.55 -7.39
C ALA A 227 -6.64 12.43 -6.80
N ALA A 228 -7.02 13.51 -7.48
CA ALA A 228 -8.11 14.38 -7.02
C ALA A 228 -9.44 13.62 -6.90
N ARG A 229 -9.78 12.77 -7.89
CA ARG A 229 -10.99 11.93 -7.83
C ARG A 229 -10.94 10.91 -6.70
N ALA A 230 -9.80 10.21 -6.55
CA ALA A 230 -9.64 9.20 -5.50
C ALA A 230 -9.70 9.84 -4.09
N LEU A 231 -9.21 11.06 -3.94
CA LEU A 231 -9.17 11.76 -2.64
C LEU A 231 -10.44 12.57 -2.35
N GLU A 232 -11.40 12.64 -3.28
CA GLU A 232 -12.61 13.46 -3.12
C GLU A 232 -13.43 13.10 -1.87
N ARG A 233 -13.44 11.81 -1.51
CA ARG A 233 -14.20 11.28 -0.36
C ARG A 233 -13.37 11.21 0.93
N VAL A 234 -12.04 11.33 0.82
CA VAL A 234 -11.10 11.14 1.92
C VAL A 234 -10.97 12.44 2.72
N PRO A 235 -11.16 12.42 4.04
CA PRO A 235 -11.05 13.62 4.85
C PRO A 235 -9.61 14.09 4.99
N ARG A 236 -9.43 15.40 5.06
CA ARG A 236 -8.16 16.02 5.45
C ARG A 236 -7.98 15.96 6.95
N LEU A 237 -6.85 15.42 7.39
CA LEU A 237 -6.47 15.39 8.80
C LEU A 237 -5.72 16.68 9.19
N VAL A 238 -6.11 17.28 10.32
CA VAL A 238 -5.37 18.33 11.02
C VAL A 238 -5.20 17.88 12.47
N THR A 239 -3.99 17.95 13.01
CA THR A 239 -3.69 17.43 14.34
C THR A 239 -2.47 18.11 14.96
N ASP A 240 -2.41 18.17 16.28
CA ASP A 240 -1.25 18.61 17.07
C ASP A 240 -0.31 17.43 17.43
N LEU A 241 -0.66 16.22 17.03
CA LEU A 241 0.16 15.03 17.26
C LEU A 241 1.35 14.99 16.29
N PRO A 242 2.59 14.97 16.80
CA PRO A 242 3.77 14.92 15.93
C PRO A 242 3.73 13.73 14.99
N ASP A 243 4.14 13.95 13.73
CA ASP A 243 4.29 12.98 12.66
C ASP A 243 3.01 12.28 12.18
N LEU A 244 1.88 12.39 12.88
CA LEU A 244 0.63 11.71 12.53
C LEU A 244 0.06 12.19 11.19
N ASP A 245 0.03 13.51 10.93
CA ASP A 245 -0.44 14.05 9.64
C ASP A 245 0.44 13.56 8.47
N THR A 246 1.77 13.57 8.67
CA THR A 246 2.71 13.08 7.67
C THR A 246 2.52 11.58 7.43
N TYR A 247 2.37 10.79 8.48
CA TYR A 247 2.11 9.35 8.39
C TYR A 247 0.79 9.06 7.65
N TYR A 248 -0.30 9.76 8.00
CA TYR A 248 -1.59 9.64 7.33
C TYR A 248 -1.50 9.91 5.82
N ARG A 249 -0.83 11.00 5.42
CA ARG A 249 -0.62 11.32 4.00
C ARG A 249 0.22 10.26 3.28
N ARG A 250 1.27 9.70 3.91
CA ARG A 250 2.08 8.62 3.31
C ARG A 250 1.30 7.31 3.21
N SER A 251 0.44 7.04 4.17
CA SER A 251 -0.51 5.93 4.10
C SER A 251 -1.42 6.06 2.87
N LEU A 252 -2.03 7.22 2.66
CA LEU A 252 -2.82 7.49 1.45
C LEU A 252 -1.98 7.40 0.16
N ALA A 253 -0.75 7.92 0.17
CA ALA A 253 0.16 7.81 -0.98
C ALA A 253 0.43 6.35 -1.35
N SER A 254 0.59 5.47 -0.35
CA SER A 254 0.81 4.03 -0.56
C SER A 254 -0.33 3.38 -1.35
N GLY A 255 -1.58 3.74 -1.03
CA GLY A 255 -2.73 3.28 -1.80
C GLY A 255 -2.78 3.89 -3.22
N LEU A 256 -2.60 5.21 -3.32
CA LEU A 256 -2.72 5.92 -4.60
C LEU A 256 -1.73 5.42 -5.68
N VAL A 257 -0.52 5.02 -5.28
CA VAL A 257 0.47 4.47 -6.23
C VAL A 257 0.20 3.02 -6.62
N CYS A 258 -0.67 2.32 -5.89
CA CYS A 258 -1.15 0.97 -6.23
C CYS A 258 -2.37 0.97 -7.16
N LEU A 259 -2.99 2.12 -7.45
CA LEU A 259 -4.15 2.20 -8.33
C LEU A 259 -3.72 2.30 -9.80
N TRP A 260 -4.21 1.40 -10.64
CA TRP A 260 -3.89 1.34 -12.07
C TRP A 260 -5.10 1.67 -12.94
N ASP A 261 -4.90 2.53 -13.96
CA ASP A 261 -5.95 3.02 -14.86
C ASP A 261 -5.82 2.40 -16.28
N ASN A 262 -5.11 1.28 -16.43
CA ASN A 262 -4.96 0.63 -17.72
C ASN A 262 -6.31 0.02 -18.17
N PRO A 263 -6.90 0.44 -19.30
CA PRO A 263 -8.21 -0.05 -19.75
C PRO A 263 -8.22 -1.52 -20.21
N ALA A 264 -7.04 -2.15 -20.31
CA ALA A 264 -6.93 -3.58 -20.59
C ALA A 264 -7.10 -4.43 -19.31
N PHE A 265 -7.15 -3.81 -18.13
CA PHE A 265 -7.32 -4.52 -16.87
C PHE A 265 -8.80 -4.86 -16.62
N ALA A 266 -9.03 -5.88 -15.83
CA ALA A 266 -10.38 -6.37 -15.51
C ALA A 266 -11.26 -5.32 -14.79
N THR A 267 -10.63 -4.44 -14.02
CA THR A 267 -11.29 -3.29 -13.38
C THR A 267 -10.45 -2.03 -13.57
N VAL A 268 -11.10 -0.87 -13.61
CA VAL A 268 -10.44 0.44 -13.73
C VAL A 268 -11.08 1.43 -12.76
N PRO A 269 -10.36 1.88 -11.71
CA PRO A 269 -8.97 1.51 -11.40
C PRO A 269 -8.84 0.09 -10.86
N PHE A 270 -7.68 -0.53 -11.09
CA PHE A 270 -7.30 -1.83 -10.54
C PHE A 270 -6.40 -1.61 -9.32
N PRO A 271 -6.78 -2.09 -8.12
CA PRO A 271 -6.00 -1.92 -6.90
C PRO A 271 -4.95 -3.03 -6.77
N ALA A 272 -3.79 -2.86 -7.37
CA ALA A 272 -2.71 -3.83 -7.25
C ALA A 272 -2.19 -3.92 -5.80
N THR A 273 -1.83 -5.12 -5.37
CA THR A 273 -1.22 -5.35 -4.05
C THR A 273 0.05 -4.52 -3.85
N SER A 274 0.91 -4.47 -4.87
CA SER A 274 2.05 -3.57 -4.96
C SER A 274 2.02 -2.89 -6.34
N GLY A 275 2.96 -3.08 -7.19
CA GLY A 275 2.89 -2.67 -8.59
C GLY A 275 3.75 -1.48 -8.93
N ILE A 276 4.16 -0.65 -7.98
CA ILE A 276 5.06 0.48 -8.27
C ILE A 276 6.42 -0.01 -8.77
N ASP A 277 6.89 -1.14 -8.31
CA ASP A 277 8.14 -1.80 -8.70
C ASP A 277 7.97 -2.88 -9.78
N GLY A 278 6.80 -2.94 -10.41
CA GLY A 278 6.45 -3.90 -11.45
C GLY A 278 6.13 -5.31 -10.95
N GLY A 279 6.31 -5.58 -9.65
CA GLY A 279 5.94 -6.83 -9.03
C GLY A 279 4.62 -6.74 -8.27
N ALA A 280 4.04 -7.89 -7.89
CA ALA A 280 2.77 -7.99 -7.21
C ALA A 280 1.68 -7.09 -7.81
N LEU A 281 1.59 -7.08 -9.14
CA LEU A 281 0.56 -6.33 -9.86
C LEU A 281 -0.81 -7.04 -9.78
N CYS A 282 -0.89 -8.20 -9.17
CA CYS A 282 -2.14 -8.85 -8.82
C CYS A 282 -2.90 -8.07 -7.73
N ALA A 283 -4.21 -8.21 -7.69
CA ALA A 283 -5.02 -7.75 -6.57
C ALA A 283 -5.22 -8.90 -5.58
N TYR A 284 -4.53 -8.85 -4.46
CA TYR A 284 -4.56 -9.85 -3.41
C TYR A 284 -5.69 -9.51 -2.42
N ALA A 285 -6.61 -10.44 -2.22
CA ALA A 285 -7.76 -10.20 -1.36
C ALA A 285 -7.35 -9.82 0.07
N TRP A 286 -6.33 -10.49 0.61
CA TRP A 286 -5.83 -10.25 1.96
C TRP A 286 -5.30 -8.81 2.15
N ASP A 287 -4.52 -8.29 1.22
CA ASP A 287 -3.99 -6.92 1.30
C ASP A 287 -5.06 -5.84 1.17
N THR A 288 -6.07 -6.08 0.34
CA THR A 288 -7.14 -5.11 0.09
C THR A 288 -8.22 -5.16 1.15
N GLY A 289 -8.74 -6.34 1.46
CA GLY A 289 -9.87 -6.55 2.36
C GLY A 289 -9.48 -6.79 3.81
N GLY A 290 -8.34 -7.44 4.07
CA GLY A 290 -7.89 -7.74 5.42
C GLY A 290 -7.37 -6.52 6.18
N TYR A 291 -6.83 -5.50 5.49
CA TYR A 291 -6.12 -4.38 6.12
C TYR A 291 -6.84 -3.04 6.07
N ALA A 292 -7.31 -2.59 4.90
CA ALA A 292 -7.86 -1.24 4.78
C ALA A 292 -9.11 -1.15 3.88
N PRO A 293 -10.13 -2.01 4.09
CA PRO A 293 -11.29 -2.08 3.21
C PRO A 293 -12.12 -0.79 3.18
N HIS A 294 -12.27 -0.09 4.29
CA HIS A 294 -13.04 1.15 4.35
C HIS A 294 -12.29 2.33 3.70
N THR A 295 -10.98 2.46 3.93
CA THR A 295 -10.19 3.51 3.27
C THR A 295 -10.11 3.25 1.76
N LEU A 296 -10.00 1.99 1.34
CA LEU A 296 -10.05 1.63 -0.07
C LEU A 296 -11.42 1.97 -0.68
N SER A 297 -12.51 1.76 0.05
CA SER A 297 -13.87 2.15 -0.36
C SER A 297 -14.02 3.67 -0.50
N LEU A 298 -13.35 4.46 0.33
CA LEU A 298 -13.30 5.92 0.15
C LEU A 298 -12.55 6.32 -1.12
N LEU A 299 -11.44 5.62 -1.45
CA LEU A 299 -10.63 5.93 -2.64
C LEU A 299 -11.27 5.51 -3.95
N LEU A 300 -11.98 4.38 -3.99
CA LEU A 300 -12.48 3.75 -5.21
C LEU A 300 -14.00 3.91 -5.41
N GLY A 301 -14.74 4.18 -4.34
CA GLY A 301 -16.20 4.16 -4.40
C GLY A 301 -16.71 2.81 -4.91
N ARG A 302 -17.64 2.83 -5.85
CA ARG A 302 -18.21 1.61 -6.45
C ARG A 302 -17.19 0.68 -7.11
N GLY A 303 -15.98 1.17 -7.42
CA GLY A 303 -14.89 0.33 -7.95
C GLY A 303 -14.49 -0.80 -7.01
N VAL A 304 -14.79 -0.69 -5.70
CA VAL A 304 -14.57 -1.81 -4.76
C VAL A 304 -15.54 -2.96 -5.04
N THR A 305 -16.80 -2.69 -5.36
CA THR A 305 -17.76 -3.73 -5.76
C THR A 305 -17.31 -4.44 -7.04
N ASP A 306 -16.79 -3.69 -8.03
CA ASP A 306 -16.28 -4.27 -9.27
C ASP A 306 -15.11 -5.23 -9.01
N ILE A 307 -14.19 -4.88 -8.07
CA ILE A 307 -13.06 -5.76 -7.72
C ILE A 307 -13.53 -7.01 -6.96
N VAL A 308 -14.50 -6.87 -6.05
CA VAL A 308 -15.12 -8.01 -5.35
C VAL A 308 -15.77 -8.96 -6.36
N GLU A 309 -16.53 -8.44 -7.33
CA GLU A 309 -17.13 -9.25 -8.39
C GLU A 309 -16.09 -9.97 -9.25
N ALA A 310 -14.98 -9.29 -9.59
CA ALA A 310 -13.88 -9.91 -10.34
C ALA A 310 -13.22 -11.05 -9.53
N MET A 311 -13.00 -10.86 -8.23
CA MET A 311 -12.43 -11.87 -7.35
C MET A 311 -13.35 -13.09 -7.17
N VAL A 312 -14.65 -12.87 -6.98
CA VAL A 312 -15.63 -13.96 -6.91
C VAL A 312 -15.68 -14.76 -8.23
N LYS A 313 -15.61 -14.07 -9.38
CA LYS A 313 -15.58 -14.70 -10.70
C LYS A 313 -14.31 -15.51 -10.95
N ALA A 314 -13.19 -15.11 -10.41
CA ALA A 314 -11.88 -15.74 -10.58
C ALA A 314 -11.70 -17.00 -9.74
N ASP A 315 -12.66 -17.37 -8.92
CA ASP A 315 -12.61 -18.53 -8.03
C ASP A 315 -11.42 -18.51 -7.04
N LEU A 316 -11.50 -17.64 -6.03
CA LEU A 316 -10.48 -17.56 -4.97
C LEU A 316 -10.41 -18.82 -4.08
N THR A 317 -11.20 -19.88 -4.35
CA THR A 317 -11.05 -21.16 -3.65
C THR A 317 -9.77 -21.90 -4.08
N ASP A 318 -9.27 -21.60 -5.28
CA ASP A 318 -8.03 -22.15 -5.82
C ASP A 318 -6.87 -21.14 -5.90
N HIS A 319 -7.18 -19.83 -5.69
CA HIS A 319 -6.24 -18.74 -5.89
C HIS A 319 -6.28 -17.74 -4.72
N TYR A 320 -5.18 -17.03 -4.45
CA TYR A 320 -5.17 -15.97 -3.44
C TYR A 320 -5.42 -14.58 -4.02
N ALA A 321 -5.29 -14.40 -5.33
CA ALA A 321 -5.38 -13.10 -5.98
C ALA A 321 -5.94 -13.21 -7.39
N ILE A 322 -6.26 -12.08 -7.98
CA ILE A 322 -6.54 -11.95 -9.41
C ILE A 322 -5.41 -11.20 -10.12
N ALA A 323 -5.04 -11.67 -11.30
CA ALA A 323 -4.14 -10.97 -12.21
C ALA A 323 -4.85 -9.76 -12.85
N PRO A 324 -4.12 -8.86 -13.54
CA PRO A 324 -4.72 -7.69 -14.17
C PRO A 324 -5.85 -7.98 -15.17
N ASP A 325 -5.84 -9.14 -15.84
CA ASP A 325 -6.91 -9.56 -16.75
C ASP A 325 -8.15 -10.18 -16.04
N GLY A 326 -8.09 -10.30 -14.70
CA GLY A 326 -9.13 -10.89 -13.88
C GLY A 326 -9.04 -12.40 -13.73
N SER A 327 -8.04 -13.06 -14.31
CA SER A 327 -7.79 -14.49 -14.05
C SER A 327 -7.25 -14.72 -12.64
N GLY A 328 -7.56 -15.88 -12.05
CA GLY A 328 -7.02 -16.28 -10.76
C GLY A 328 -5.50 -16.53 -10.83
N THR A 329 -4.77 -16.14 -9.80
CA THR A 329 -3.33 -16.37 -9.68
C THR A 329 -2.95 -16.84 -8.28
N GLY A 330 -1.83 -17.58 -8.17
CA GLY A 330 -1.34 -18.16 -6.93
C GLY A 330 -2.01 -19.49 -6.57
N VAL A 331 -2.09 -19.78 -5.29
CA VAL A 331 -2.64 -21.02 -4.72
C VAL A 331 -3.76 -20.68 -3.73
N ALA A 332 -4.51 -21.68 -3.26
CA ALA A 332 -5.48 -21.50 -2.19
C ALA A 332 -4.82 -20.94 -0.92
N TYR A 333 -5.53 -20.00 -0.28
CA TYR A 333 -5.04 -19.30 0.89
C TYR A 333 -6.11 -19.18 1.97
N ALA A 334 -5.76 -19.49 3.21
CA ALA A 334 -6.71 -19.62 4.30
C ALA A 334 -7.54 -18.34 4.57
N TYR A 335 -6.94 -17.17 4.34
CA TYR A 335 -7.55 -15.87 4.64
C TYR A 335 -8.33 -15.25 3.47
N SER A 336 -8.37 -15.89 2.29
CA SER A 336 -8.96 -15.28 1.08
C SER A 336 -10.44 -14.99 1.25
N ALA A 337 -11.23 -15.93 1.79
CA ALA A 337 -12.68 -15.74 1.95
C ALA A 337 -12.98 -14.65 2.98
N TRP A 338 -12.32 -14.68 4.14
CA TRP A 338 -12.49 -13.65 5.15
C TRP A 338 -12.18 -12.26 4.60
N SER A 339 -11.03 -12.07 3.96
CA SER A 339 -10.62 -10.79 3.40
C SER A 339 -11.57 -10.29 2.31
N LEU A 340 -12.07 -11.21 1.47
CA LEU A 340 -13.05 -10.89 0.44
C LEU A 340 -14.39 -10.44 1.05
N VAL A 341 -14.86 -11.12 2.10
CA VAL A 341 -16.10 -10.75 2.81
C VAL A 341 -15.93 -9.39 3.51
N MET A 342 -14.77 -9.13 4.14
CA MET A 342 -14.46 -7.83 4.74
C MET A 342 -14.51 -6.71 3.70
N LEU A 343 -13.92 -6.92 2.52
CA LEU A 343 -13.92 -5.94 1.43
C LEU A 343 -15.34 -5.67 0.93
N ALA A 344 -16.14 -6.73 0.76
CA ALA A 344 -17.54 -6.63 0.35
C ALA A 344 -18.41 -5.91 1.39
N HIS A 345 -18.20 -6.21 2.67
CA HIS A 345 -18.89 -5.54 3.77
C HIS A 345 -18.59 -4.03 3.78
N ALA A 346 -17.32 -3.64 3.65
CA ALA A 346 -16.96 -2.24 3.54
C ALA A 346 -17.59 -1.57 2.31
N ALA A 347 -17.59 -2.24 1.15
CA ALA A 347 -18.27 -1.75 -0.05
C ALA A 347 -19.76 -1.54 0.20
N ALA A 348 -20.41 -2.47 0.89
CA ALA A 348 -21.83 -2.36 1.27
C ALA A 348 -22.08 -1.14 2.17
N CYS A 349 -21.24 -0.92 3.18
CA CYS A 349 -21.35 0.25 4.06
C CYS A 349 -21.27 1.58 3.30
N HIS A 350 -20.36 1.69 2.34
CA HIS A 350 -20.10 2.95 1.63
C HIS A 350 -21.02 3.18 0.42
N ASP A 351 -21.24 2.17 -0.43
CA ASP A 351 -21.85 2.34 -1.74
C ASP A 351 -22.99 1.36 -2.04
N GLY A 352 -23.20 0.38 -1.15
CA GLY A 352 -24.19 -0.69 -1.31
C GLY A 352 -23.65 -1.88 -2.13
N ILE A 353 -24.31 -3.02 -1.99
CA ILE A 353 -24.00 -4.30 -2.64
C ILE A 353 -25.30 -4.99 -3.07
N THR A 354 -25.24 -5.86 -4.09
CA THR A 354 -26.42 -6.55 -4.57
C THR A 354 -26.67 -7.86 -3.82
N PRO A 355 -27.96 -8.30 -3.63
CA PRO A 355 -28.29 -9.59 -3.02
C PRO A 355 -27.62 -10.78 -3.72
N ASP A 356 -27.50 -10.75 -5.05
CA ASP A 356 -26.82 -11.78 -5.83
C ASP A 356 -25.33 -11.90 -5.49
N LEU A 357 -24.64 -10.78 -5.33
CA LEU A 357 -23.22 -10.79 -4.95
C LEU A 357 -23.04 -11.33 -3.52
N VAL A 358 -23.94 -11.02 -2.59
CA VAL A 358 -23.93 -11.61 -1.23
C VAL A 358 -24.09 -13.13 -1.28
N ALA A 359 -25.00 -13.65 -2.12
CA ALA A 359 -25.17 -15.08 -2.29
C ALA A 359 -23.91 -15.76 -2.84
N ARG A 360 -23.28 -15.16 -3.85
CA ARG A 360 -22.02 -15.69 -4.42
C ARG A 360 -20.84 -15.61 -3.45
N LEU A 361 -20.78 -14.59 -2.60
CA LEU A 361 -19.77 -14.49 -1.53
C LEU A 361 -19.95 -15.61 -0.50
N HIS A 362 -21.19 -15.90 -0.12
CA HIS A 362 -21.50 -17.02 0.76
C HIS A 362 -21.06 -18.36 0.14
N ASP A 363 -21.37 -18.60 -1.15
CA ASP A 363 -20.94 -19.79 -1.86
C ASP A 363 -19.42 -19.92 -1.92
N THR A 364 -18.69 -18.81 -2.16
CA THR A 364 -17.21 -18.77 -2.16
C THR A 364 -16.65 -19.11 -0.77
N GLU A 365 -17.20 -18.54 0.30
CA GLU A 365 -16.78 -18.84 1.67
C GLU A 365 -16.96 -20.32 1.99
N GLU A 366 -18.14 -20.89 1.66
CA GLU A 366 -18.45 -22.28 1.95
C GLU A 366 -17.56 -23.23 1.15
N GLN A 367 -17.33 -22.97 -0.13
CA GLN A 367 -16.43 -23.75 -0.98
C GLN A 367 -14.98 -23.73 -0.47
N LEU A 368 -14.46 -22.55 -0.11
CA LEU A 368 -13.12 -22.46 0.47
C LEU A 368 -13.03 -23.20 1.81
N ALA A 369 -14.04 -23.07 2.66
CA ALA A 369 -14.09 -23.81 3.93
C ALA A 369 -14.10 -25.33 3.74
N GLN A 370 -14.78 -25.85 2.68
CA GLN A 370 -14.80 -27.27 2.36
C GLN A 370 -13.45 -27.81 1.85
N ARG A 371 -12.58 -26.93 1.35
CA ARG A 371 -11.23 -27.29 0.91
C ARG A 371 -10.32 -27.71 2.06
N PHE A 372 -10.57 -27.20 3.26
CA PHE A 372 -9.79 -27.51 4.45
C PHE A 372 -10.50 -28.56 5.32
N PRO A 373 -9.78 -29.61 5.76
CA PRO A 373 -10.36 -30.68 6.58
C PRO A 373 -11.05 -30.15 7.84
N ALA A 374 -12.21 -30.71 8.15
CA ALA A 374 -12.93 -30.39 9.38
C ALA A 374 -12.33 -31.15 10.57
N GLU A 375 -12.03 -30.42 11.63
CA GLU A 375 -11.59 -30.93 12.93
C GLU A 375 -12.62 -30.48 14.00
N GLY A 376 -13.77 -31.15 14.06
CA GLY A 376 -14.93 -30.73 14.85
C GLY A 376 -15.53 -29.44 14.28
N GLU A 377 -15.63 -28.39 15.08
CA GLU A 377 -16.10 -27.07 14.64
C GLU A 377 -14.97 -26.20 14.03
N LEU A 378 -13.73 -26.68 14.06
CA LEU A 378 -12.54 -26.01 13.53
C LEU A 378 -12.14 -26.58 12.17
N ARG A 379 -11.19 -25.92 11.51
CA ARG A 379 -10.57 -26.37 10.26
C ARG A 379 -9.08 -26.53 10.44
N ASP A 380 -8.53 -27.57 9.82
CA ASP A 380 -7.10 -27.75 9.64
C ASP A 380 -6.69 -27.08 8.32
N TYR A 381 -5.97 -25.96 8.41
CA TYR A 381 -5.49 -25.19 7.27
C TYR A 381 -4.18 -25.74 6.68
N GLY A 382 -3.65 -26.80 7.28
CA GLY A 382 -2.43 -27.45 6.80
C GLY A 382 -1.15 -26.71 7.14
N ALA A 383 -0.10 -27.03 6.41
CA ALA A 383 1.21 -26.46 6.60
C ALA A 383 1.29 -24.97 6.20
N GLN A 384 2.37 -24.33 6.54
CA GLN A 384 2.66 -22.92 6.39
C GLN A 384 2.30 -22.30 5.04
N GLN A 385 2.42 -23.04 3.92
CA GLN A 385 2.08 -22.50 2.61
C GLN A 385 0.62 -22.03 2.44
N ASN A 386 -0.29 -22.57 3.24
CA ASN A 386 -1.70 -22.14 3.23
C ASN A 386 -1.94 -20.93 4.14
N LEU A 387 -0.96 -20.59 4.95
CA LEU A 387 -0.97 -19.49 5.91
C LEU A 387 0.07 -18.41 5.56
N LEU A 388 0.48 -18.35 4.34
CA LEU A 388 1.56 -17.64 3.63
C LEU A 388 2.36 -16.61 4.46
N GLU A 389 1.67 -15.78 5.20
CA GLU A 389 2.25 -14.65 5.91
C GLU A 389 2.78 -15.05 7.30
N MET A 390 2.44 -16.25 7.74
CA MET A 390 2.85 -16.77 9.04
C MET A 390 4.05 -17.66 8.87
N ARG A 391 5.20 -17.08 8.98
CA ARG A 391 6.46 -17.82 8.91
C ARG A 391 6.97 -18.28 10.26
N ALA A 392 6.20 -18.04 11.32
CA ALA A 392 6.45 -18.69 12.58
C ALA A 392 6.21 -20.19 12.40
N ALA A 393 7.29 -20.96 12.28
CA ALA A 393 7.20 -22.40 12.41
C ALA A 393 6.39 -22.71 13.67
N GLY A 394 5.51 -23.69 13.62
CA GLY A 394 4.62 -23.98 14.74
C GLY A 394 3.29 -23.24 14.76
N TRP A 395 3.05 -22.24 13.93
CA TRP A 395 1.72 -21.65 13.69
C TRP A 395 1.11 -22.26 12.44
N GLU A 396 0.72 -23.53 12.53
CA GLU A 396 0.29 -24.37 11.42
C GLU A 396 -0.90 -25.25 11.79
N HIS A 397 -1.55 -25.84 10.81
CA HIS A 397 -2.66 -26.76 10.94
C HIS A 397 -3.90 -26.12 11.57
N VAL A 398 -4.35 -26.59 12.76
CA VAL A 398 -5.49 -26.00 13.43
C VAL A 398 -5.03 -24.85 14.31
N VAL A 399 -5.15 -23.64 13.80
CA VAL A 399 -4.70 -22.39 14.46
C VAL A 399 -5.87 -21.44 14.71
N ALA A 400 -5.68 -20.53 15.66
CA ALA A 400 -6.77 -19.69 16.15
C ALA A 400 -7.20 -18.62 15.13
N SER A 401 -6.26 -17.94 14.45
CA SER A 401 -6.56 -16.78 13.59
C SER A 401 -7.51 -17.11 12.44
N PRO A 402 -7.21 -18.00 11.49
CA PRO A 402 -8.10 -18.23 10.35
C PRO A 402 -9.43 -18.89 10.75
N ASN A 403 -9.45 -19.65 11.86
CA ASN A 403 -10.70 -20.20 12.39
C ASN A 403 -11.60 -19.09 12.98
N ALA A 404 -11.04 -18.16 13.74
CA ALA A 404 -11.78 -17.05 14.31
C ALA A 404 -12.23 -16.05 13.23
N GLU A 405 -11.39 -15.77 12.24
CA GLU A 405 -11.72 -14.91 11.10
C GLU A 405 -12.80 -15.52 10.22
N ARG A 406 -12.81 -16.85 10.05
CA ARG A 406 -13.92 -17.52 9.40
C ARG A 406 -15.23 -17.29 10.14
N ALA A 407 -15.24 -17.40 11.47
CA ALA A 407 -16.44 -17.09 12.25
C ALA A 407 -16.86 -15.63 12.11
N TRP A 408 -15.90 -14.72 12.01
CA TRP A 408 -16.16 -13.31 11.74
C TRP A 408 -16.78 -13.11 10.36
N SER A 409 -16.25 -13.73 9.29
CA SER A 409 -16.87 -13.66 7.95
C SER A 409 -18.30 -14.18 7.94
N LEU A 410 -18.61 -15.25 8.67
CA LEU A 410 -19.97 -15.76 8.77
C LEU A 410 -20.93 -14.74 9.42
N ASN A 411 -20.48 -14.00 10.44
CA ASN A 411 -21.26 -12.92 11.04
C ASN A 411 -21.50 -11.76 10.08
N LEU A 412 -20.47 -11.33 9.33
CA LEU A 412 -20.59 -10.27 8.32
C LEU A 412 -21.51 -10.71 7.16
N LEU A 413 -21.42 -11.96 6.71
CA LEU A 413 -22.32 -12.48 5.69
C LEU A 413 -23.78 -12.55 6.20
N ALA A 414 -23.99 -12.86 7.47
CA ALA A 414 -25.31 -12.84 8.08
C ALA A 414 -25.89 -11.41 8.11
N GLU A 415 -25.08 -10.42 8.45
CA GLU A 415 -25.46 -9.00 8.42
C GLU A 415 -25.79 -8.54 6.99
N LEU A 416 -24.89 -8.81 6.02
CA LEU A 416 -25.12 -8.52 4.61
C LEU A 416 -26.40 -9.17 4.07
N ALA A 417 -26.67 -10.43 4.49
CA ALA A 417 -27.84 -11.15 4.03
C ALA A 417 -29.16 -10.53 4.54
N GLU A 418 -29.18 -10.06 5.78
CA GLU A 418 -30.33 -9.39 6.38
C GLU A 418 -30.55 -8.01 5.77
N GLU A 419 -29.49 -7.18 5.69
CA GLU A 419 -29.61 -5.79 5.23
C GLU A 419 -29.85 -5.66 3.72
N CYS A 420 -29.38 -6.64 2.93
CA CYS A 420 -29.52 -6.63 1.47
C CYS A 420 -30.64 -7.53 0.96
N ASP A 421 -31.48 -8.13 1.84
CA ASP A 421 -32.53 -9.09 1.46
C ASP A 421 -31.98 -10.26 0.58
N ALA A 422 -30.78 -10.74 0.88
CA ALA A 422 -30.16 -11.79 0.09
C ALA A 422 -30.77 -13.17 0.40
N PRO A 423 -30.76 -14.14 -0.56
CA PRO A 423 -31.35 -15.46 -0.38
C PRO A 423 -30.45 -16.39 0.49
N VAL A 424 -29.81 -15.84 1.53
CA VAL A 424 -28.93 -16.54 2.47
C VAL A 424 -29.56 -16.46 3.85
N GLN A 425 -29.55 -17.58 4.57
CA GLN A 425 -30.14 -17.62 5.92
C GLN A 425 -29.13 -17.14 6.97
N ALA A 426 -29.36 -15.99 7.56
CA ALA A 426 -28.45 -15.37 8.54
C ALA A 426 -28.32 -16.17 9.85
N ALA A 427 -29.43 -16.71 10.38
CA ALA A 427 -29.41 -17.42 11.67
C ALA A 427 -28.49 -18.66 11.71
N PRO A 428 -28.44 -19.55 10.71
CA PRO A 428 -27.46 -20.63 10.66
C PRO A 428 -26.02 -20.15 10.63
N LEU A 429 -25.71 -19.06 9.91
CA LEU A 429 -24.37 -18.48 9.84
C LEU A 429 -23.91 -17.98 11.20
N ARG A 430 -24.74 -17.21 11.92
CA ARG A 430 -24.45 -16.75 13.28
C ARG A 430 -24.24 -17.91 14.25
N ALA A 431 -25.11 -18.94 14.19
CA ALA A 431 -24.98 -20.10 15.04
C ALA A 431 -23.67 -20.89 14.77
N GLN A 432 -23.25 -20.97 13.51
CA GLN A 432 -21.96 -21.59 13.17
C GLN A 432 -20.78 -20.74 13.66
N ALA A 433 -20.83 -19.42 13.46
CA ALA A 433 -19.82 -18.50 13.96
C ALA A 433 -19.64 -18.64 15.49
N GLU A 434 -20.73 -18.69 16.25
CA GLU A 434 -20.69 -18.86 17.70
C GLU A 434 -20.03 -20.19 18.12
N ARG A 435 -20.39 -21.31 17.46
CA ARG A 435 -19.76 -22.60 17.73
C ARG A 435 -18.26 -22.58 17.42
N THR A 436 -17.87 -22.01 16.29
CA THR A 436 -16.44 -21.92 15.90
C THR A 436 -15.66 -21.06 16.90
N LEU A 437 -16.15 -19.88 17.29
CA LEU A 437 -15.48 -19.02 18.29
C LEU A 437 -15.38 -19.73 19.65
N THR A 438 -16.41 -20.45 20.04
CA THR A 438 -16.40 -21.28 21.26
C THR A 438 -15.33 -22.36 21.20
N ALA A 439 -15.23 -23.07 20.07
CA ALA A 439 -14.22 -24.10 19.87
C ALA A 439 -12.79 -23.52 19.87
N VAL A 440 -12.55 -22.38 19.21
CA VAL A 440 -11.25 -21.67 19.29
C VAL A 440 -10.86 -21.41 20.74
N ALA A 441 -11.78 -20.86 21.53
CA ALA A 441 -11.53 -20.54 22.94
C ALA A 441 -11.31 -21.78 23.81
N GLN A 442 -12.03 -22.88 23.58
CA GLN A 442 -11.99 -24.06 24.45
C GLN A 442 -10.90 -25.06 24.07
N GLU A 443 -10.59 -25.20 22.79
CA GLU A 443 -9.72 -26.24 22.27
C GLU A 443 -8.28 -25.77 22.02
N LEU A 444 -8.08 -24.47 21.74
CA LEU A 444 -6.76 -23.95 21.35
C LEU A 444 -6.13 -23.06 22.44
N TRP A 445 -6.89 -22.62 23.44
CA TRP A 445 -6.37 -21.74 24.47
C TRP A 445 -5.55 -22.49 25.53
N ASP A 446 -4.31 -22.04 25.77
CA ASP A 446 -3.47 -22.48 26.86
C ASP A 446 -3.52 -21.48 28.02
N VAL A 447 -4.07 -21.91 29.13
CA VAL A 447 -4.26 -21.06 30.33
C VAL A 447 -2.93 -20.68 30.99
N GLU A 448 -1.92 -21.58 30.94
CA GLU A 448 -0.61 -21.32 31.57
C GLU A 448 0.21 -20.33 30.74
N ALA A 449 0.18 -20.50 29.39
CA ALA A 449 0.87 -19.59 28.48
C ALA A 449 0.14 -18.26 28.32
N GLY A 450 -1.18 -18.20 28.58
CA GLY A 450 -2.00 -17.04 28.23
C GLY A 450 -2.03 -16.79 26.72
N TRP A 451 -1.98 -17.85 25.93
CA TRP A 451 -1.83 -17.81 24.46
C TRP A 451 -2.56 -18.95 23.79
N PHE A 452 -2.71 -18.90 22.44
CA PHE A 452 -3.27 -19.97 21.64
C PHE A 452 -2.17 -20.95 21.21
N ARG A 453 -2.50 -22.25 21.19
CA ARG A 453 -1.68 -23.32 20.63
C ARG A 453 -2.18 -23.71 19.25
N SER A 454 -1.25 -24.09 18.40
CA SER A 454 -1.53 -24.87 17.18
C SER A 454 -1.78 -26.33 17.54
N ARG A 455 -2.66 -27.01 16.80
CA ARG A 455 -2.90 -28.47 16.94
C ARG A 455 -2.65 -29.15 15.61
N TYR A 456 -1.82 -30.18 15.64
CA TYR A 456 -1.40 -30.96 14.48
C TYR A 456 -2.24 -32.21 14.28
N PRO A 457 -2.23 -32.85 13.07
CA PRO A 457 -3.04 -34.04 12.77
C PRO A 457 -2.74 -35.26 13.62
N ASP A 458 -1.54 -35.37 14.18
CA ASP A 458 -1.15 -36.46 15.11
C ASP A 458 -1.57 -36.20 16.55
N GLY A 459 -2.19 -35.03 16.81
CA GLY A 459 -2.70 -34.62 18.11
C GLY A 459 -1.68 -33.89 19.00
N HIS A 460 -0.42 -33.73 18.55
CA HIS A 460 0.50 -32.86 19.33
C HIS A 460 0.12 -31.38 19.15
N THR A 461 0.53 -30.56 20.09
CA THR A 461 0.29 -29.13 20.07
C THR A 461 1.60 -28.36 20.18
N GLU A 462 1.67 -27.20 19.54
CA GLU A 462 2.82 -26.32 19.56
C GLU A 462 2.40 -24.92 20.03
N LEU A 463 3.31 -24.21 20.71
CA LEU A 463 3.10 -22.85 21.19
C LEU A 463 4.01 -21.92 20.39
N ALA A 464 3.42 -21.16 19.49
CA ALA A 464 4.10 -20.10 18.74
C ALA A 464 3.47 -18.74 19.07
N TYR A 465 4.29 -17.78 19.50
CA TYR A 465 3.82 -16.44 19.85
C TYR A 465 3.78 -15.55 18.59
N SER A 466 2.80 -15.84 17.72
CA SER A 466 2.56 -15.08 16.48
C SER A 466 1.61 -13.91 16.70
N VAL A 467 1.90 -12.74 16.08
CA VAL A 467 1.05 -11.54 16.13
C VAL A 467 -0.40 -11.81 15.68
N GLN A 468 -0.61 -12.79 14.80
CA GLN A 468 -1.96 -13.15 14.33
C GLN A 468 -2.85 -13.78 15.42
N ALA A 469 -2.33 -14.16 16.56
CA ALA A 469 -3.19 -14.55 17.69
C ALA A 469 -4.13 -13.41 18.13
N PHE A 470 -3.76 -12.15 17.86
CA PHE A 470 -4.62 -10.98 18.13
C PHE A 470 -5.83 -10.90 17.19
N ASP A 471 -5.81 -11.57 16.04
CA ASP A 471 -6.99 -11.65 15.15
C ASP A 471 -8.12 -12.46 15.81
N ALA A 472 -7.79 -13.48 16.61
CA ALA A 472 -8.77 -14.17 17.42
C ALA A 472 -9.43 -13.26 18.47
N LEU A 473 -8.68 -12.29 19.03
CA LEU A 473 -9.24 -11.25 19.89
C LEU A 473 -10.19 -10.35 19.08
N ARG A 474 -9.77 -9.89 17.91
CA ARG A 474 -10.55 -9.04 17.02
C ARG A 474 -11.85 -9.70 16.61
N ALA A 475 -11.81 -10.96 16.22
CA ALA A 475 -12.98 -11.76 15.83
C ALA A 475 -13.94 -12.10 16.99
N GLY A 476 -13.55 -11.87 18.25
CA GLY A 476 -14.40 -12.11 19.42
C GLY A 476 -14.26 -13.49 20.07
N ALA A 477 -13.20 -14.25 19.79
CA ALA A 477 -12.96 -15.57 20.38
C ALA A 477 -12.51 -15.50 21.85
N CYS A 478 -12.06 -14.34 22.35
CA CYS A 478 -11.49 -14.21 23.68
C CYS A 478 -12.51 -13.78 24.72
N THR A 479 -12.59 -14.53 25.83
CA THR A 479 -13.25 -14.05 27.05
C THR A 479 -12.44 -12.89 27.68
N PRO A 480 -13.01 -12.07 28.58
CA PRO A 480 -12.24 -10.98 29.22
C PRO A 480 -10.94 -11.41 29.89
N PRO A 481 -10.85 -12.54 30.63
CA PRO A 481 -9.58 -13.03 31.16
C PRO A 481 -8.58 -13.45 30.08
N MET A 482 -9.02 -14.07 29.00
CA MET A 482 -8.18 -14.44 27.86
C MET A 482 -7.64 -13.18 27.16
N ALA A 483 -8.50 -12.20 26.92
CA ALA A 483 -8.10 -10.92 26.34
C ALA A 483 -7.04 -10.21 27.18
N ALA A 484 -7.23 -10.15 28.50
CA ALA A 484 -6.24 -9.55 29.41
C ALA A 484 -4.89 -10.30 29.39
N ALA A 485 -4.91 -11.64 29.35
CA ALA A 485 -3.69 -12.44 29.26
C ALA A 485 -2.99 -12.21 27.91
N LEU A 486 -3.71 -12.26 26.81
CA LEU A 486 -3.18 -12.02 25.47
C LEU A 486 -2.54 -10.62 25.34
N LEU A 487 -3.24 -9.58 25.81
CA LEU A 487 -2.74 -8.21 25.78
C LEU A 487 -1.51 -7.98 26.69
N SER A 488 -1.28 -8.81 27.70
CA SER A 488 -0.09 -8.72 28.54
C SER A 488 1.22 -8.99 27.79
N HIS A 489 1.14 -9.63 26.63
CA HIS A 489 2.27 -9.86 25.71
C HIS A 489 2.60 -8.65 24.85
N LEU A 490 1.70 -7.63 24.73
CA LEU A 490 1.99 -6.38 24.04
C LEU A 490 2.81 -5.44 24.93
N ARG A 491 4.08 -5.75 25.06
CA ARG A 491 5.05 -4.99 25.87
C ARG A 491 6.43 -4.98 25.24
N ASP A 492 7.26 -4.04 25.69
CA ASP A 492 8.66 -3.94 25.28
C ASP A 492 9.41 -5.24 25.61
N GLY A 493 10.19 -5.71 24.63
CA GLY A 493 10.94 -6.96 24.73
C GLY A 493 10.12 -8.23 24.50
N ALA A 494 8.85 -8.11 24.16
CA ALA A 494 7.98 -9.16 23.63
C ALA A 494 7.62 -8.82 22.19
N PHE A 495 6.38 -8.33 21.91
CA PHE A 495 6.00 -7.90 20.58
C PHE A 495 6.38 -6.46 20.26
N LEU A 496 6.51 -5.58 21.24
CA LEU A 496 6.73 -4.16 20.99
C LEU A 496 8.21 -3.85 20.84
N GLY A 497 8.60 -3.47 19.63
CA GLY A 497 9.89 -2.84 19.32
C GLY A 497 9.77 -1.31 19.31
N PRO A 498 10.89 -0.57 19.35
CA PRO A 498 10.86 0.90 19.30
C PRO A 498 10.29 1.47 17.99
N TYR A 499 10.26 0.67 16.91
CA TYR A 499 9.86 1.07 15.56
C TYR A 499 8.76 0.20 14.96
N GLY A 500 8.01 -0.54 15.76
CA GLY A 500 6.89 -1.34 15.30
C GLY A 500 6.52 -2.48 16.22
N VAL A 501 5.67 -3.37 15.73
CA VAL A 501 5.23 -4.60 16.40
C VAL A 501 5.79 -5.78 15.61
N SER A 502 6.60 -6.62 16.25
CA SER A 502 7.20 -7.77 15.60
C SER A 502 6.18 -8.86 15.28
N SER A 503 6.37 -9.56 14.18
CA SER A 503 5.47 -10.63 13.74
C SER A 503 5.49 -11.85 14.67
N VAL A 504 6.64 -12.11 15.28
CA VAL A 504 6.81 -13.12 16.35
C VAL A 504 7.35 -12.43 17.57
N SER A 505 6.86 -12.80 18.76
CA SER A 505 7.35 -12.25 20.02
C SER A 505 8.82 -12.62 20.24
N ALA A 506 9.64 -11.67 20.68
CA ALA A 506 11.01 -11.94 21.08
C ALA A 506 11.13 -12.87 22.34
N GLU A 507 10.02 -13.17 23.01
CA GLU A 507 9.95 -14.18 24.08
C GLU A 507 9.88 -15.60 23.53
N ASP A 508 9.49 -15.76 22.26
CA ASP A 508 9.45 -17.05 21.58
C ASP A 508 10.86 -17.48 21.15
N ARG A 509 11.53 -18.19 22.02
CA ARG A 509 12.92 -18.62 21.81
C ARG A 509 13.08 -19.71 20.74
N LEU A 510 11.97 -20.34 20.32
CA LEU A 510 12.01 -21.44 19.35
C LEU A 510 11.78 -20.89 17.93
N HIS A 511 10.91 -19.89 17.77
CA HIS A 511 10.43 -19.46 16.48
C HIS A 511 10.88 -18.04 16.09
N TYR A 512 11.40 -17.24 17.04
CA TYR A 512 11.90 -15.90 16.77
C TYR A 512 13.27 -15.93 16.09
N GLU A 513 13.37 -15.36 14.91
CA GLU A 513 14.60 -15.24 14.14
C GLU A 513 15.08 -13.78 14.09
N LEU A 514 16.13 -13.47 14.87
CA LEU A 514 16.65 -12.10 14.97
C LEU A 514 17.11 -11.51 13.62
N GLY A 515 17.63 -12.34 12.74
CA GLY A 515 18.14 -11.93 11.41
C GLY A 515 17.07 -11.88 10.34
N ASP A 516 15.90 -12.44 10.59
CA ASP A 516 14.80 -12.43 9.67
C ASP A 516 13.97 -11.15 9.85
N VAL A 517 13.82 -10.40 8.76
CA VAL A 517 13.01 -9.19 8.69
C VAL A 517 11.64 -9.48 8.13
N ASP A 518 11.47 -10.71 7.75
CA ASP A 518 10.23 -11.31 7.32
C ASP A 518 9.37 -11.62 8.56
N TRP A 519 8.20 -12.12 8.36
CA TRP A 519 7.19 -12.42 9.36
C TRP A 519 7.58 -13.46 10.44
N SER A 520 8.87 -13.83 10.52
CA SER A 520 9.38 -14.82 11.48
C SER A 520 10.08 -14.21 12.69
N GLY A 521 10.17 -12.91 12.82
CA GLY A 521 10.97 -12.37 13.94
C GLY A 521 10.90 -10.87 14.12
N GLY A 522 12.07 -10.22 14.03
CA GLY A 522 12.24 -8.79 14.31
C GLY A 522 11.69 -7.82 13.26
N GLY A 523 11.08 -8.33 12.19
CA GLY A 523 10.39 -7.57 11.17
C GLY A 523 8.89 -7.56 11.35
N ALA A 524 8.22 -6.68 10.62
CA ALA A 524 6.77 -6.57 10.57
C ALA A 524 6.29 -6.22 9.16
N TYR A 525 5.15 -6.76 8.80
CA TYR A 525 4.37 -6.30 7.67
C TYR A 525 3.78 -4.93 7.96
N THR A 526 3.77 -4.04 6.98
CA THR A 526 3.42 -2.62 7.18
C THR A 526 2.00 -2.41 7.71
N GLY A 527 1.06 -3.29 7.38
CA GLY A 527 -0.34 -3.23 7.85
C GLY A 527 -0.57 -3.70 9.28
N GLU A 528 0.34 -4.49 9.88
CA GLU A 528 0.11 -5.18 11.16
C GLU A 528 -0.11 -4.22 12.35
N ALA A 529 0.82 -3.32 12.60
CA ALA A 529 0.72 -2.41 13.75
C ALA A 529 -0.54 -1.52 13.69
N PRO A 530 -0.90 -0.87 12.56
CA PRO A 530 -2.11 -0.07 12.50
C PRO A 530 -3.39 -0.93 12.58
N GLN A 531 -3.42 -2.16 12.05
CA GLN A 531 -4.56 -3.08 12.19
C GLN A 531 -4.75 -3.49 13.66
N LEU A 532 -3.66 -3.84 14.34
CA LEU A 532 -3.70 -4.15 15.78
C LEU A 532 -4.18 -2.93 16.59
N ALA A 533 -3.74 -1.72 16.24
CA ALA A 533 -4.21 -0.51 16.89
C ALA A 533 -5.73 -0.31 16.75
N ILE A 534 -6.32 -0.57 15.56
CA ILE A 534 -7.78 -0.55 15.37
C ILE A 534 -8.45 -1.53 16.34
N THR A 535 -7.97 -2.77 16.40
CA THR A 535 -8.48 -3.80 17.31
C THR A 535 -8.47 -3.32 18.77
N LEU A 536 -7.38 -2.70 19.21
CA LEU A 536 -7.24 -2.20 20.57
C LEU A 536 -8.21 -1.05 20.89
N TRP A 537 -8.43 -0.12 19.95
CA TRP A 537 -9.46 0.92 20.14
C TRP A 537 -10.86 0.34 20.23
N GLU A 538 -11.19 -0.67 19.40
CA GLU A 538 -12.48 -1.36 19.44
C GLU A 538 -12.69 -2.12 20.76
N ARG A 539 -11.62 -2.59 21.38
CA ARG A 539 -11.66 -3.28 22.68
C ARG A 539 -11.58 -2.35 23.89
N GLY A 540 -11.53 -1.03 23.68
CA GLY A 540 -11.51 -0.05 24.77
C GLY A 540 -10.15 0.14 25.42
N GLU A 541 -9.05 -0.17 24.70
CA GLU A 541 -7.66 -0.04 25.14
C GLU A 541 -6.94 1.12 24.42
N PRO A 542 -7.43 2.39 24.52
CA PRO A 542 -6.96 3.48 23.66
C PRO A 542 -5.51 3.88 23.91
N GLN A 543 -4.98 3.74 25.13
CA GLN A 543 -3.58 4.06 25.44
C GLN A 543 -2.63 3.06 24.80
N LEU A 544 -2.97 1.76 24.85
CA LEU A 544 -2.18 0.70 24.22
C LEU A 544 -2.28 0.80 22.68
N ALA A 545 -3.47 1.09 22.16
CA ALA A 545 -3.68 1.34 20.73
C ALA A 545 -2.78 2.47 20.21
N TRP A 546 -2.72 3.57 20.94
CA TRP A 546 -1.83 4.68 20.61
C TRP A 546 -0.35 4.29 20.74
N ASP A 547 0.03 3.54 21.78
CA ASP A 547 1.41 3.07 21.94
C ASP A 547 1.86 2.21 20.77
N VAL A 548 0.98 1.35 20.25
CA VAL A 548 1.21 0.55 19.05
C VAL A 548 1.36 1.44 17.81
N LEU A 549 0.39 2.32 17.53
CA LEU A 549 0.38 3.15 16.32
C LEU A 549 1.56 4.14 16.29
N ARG A 550 1.86 4.80 17.41
CA ARG A 550 2.94 5.81 17.43
C ARG A 550 4.32 5.25 17.09
N ARG A 551 4.53 3.92 17.28
CA ARG A 551 5.80 3.25 16.97
C ARG A 551 6.10 3.17 15.49
N VAL A 552 5.09 3.32 14.62
CA VAL A 552 5.26 3.29 13.15
C VAL A 552 5.16 4.67 12.51
N LEU A 553 4.87 5.74 13.25
CA LEU A 553 4.73 7.09 12.69
C LEU A 553 6.02 7.62 12.03
N TRP A 554 7.19 7.12 12.46
CA TRP A 554 8.49 7.45 11.85
C TRP A 554 8.52 7.17 10.35
N MET A 555 7.77 6.17 9.86
CA MET A 555 7.70 5.80 8.45
C MET A 555 7.24 6.98 7.57
N GLY A 556 6.35 7.82 8.09
CA GLY A 556 5.86 9.00 7.39
C GLY A 556 6.97 10.00 7.03
N GLY A 557 7.98 10.12 7.87
CA GLY A 557 9.15 10.99 7.64
C GLY A 557 10.29 10.32 6.85
N HIS A 558 10.25 8.99 6.65
CA HIS A 558 11.33 8.24 6.03
C HIS A 558 11.01 7.74 4.61
N PHE A 559 9.73 7.52 4.28
CA PHE A 559 9.31 6.94 3.01
C PHE A 559 8.26 7.81 2.31
N PRO A 560 8.32 7.97 0.98
CA PRO A 560 7.27 8.64 0.21
C PRO A 560 5.98 7.82 0.11
N TYR A 561 6.09 6.50 0.18
CA TYR A 561 5.06 5.46 0.25
C TYR A 561 5.62 4.32 1.10
N PHE A 562 4.76 3.55 1.78
CA PHE A 562 5.25 2.55 2.73
C PHE A 562 5.73 1.28 2.03
N PRO A 563 6.91 0.76 2.43
CA PRO A 563 7.41 -0.52 1.96
C PRO A 563 6.54 -1.66 2.47
N GLN A 564 6.70 -2.86 1.90
CA GLN A 564 5.99 -4.06 2.35
C GLN A 564 6.33 -4.39 3.80
N ASP A 565 7.62 -4.37 4.14
CA ASP A 565 8.14 -4.78 5.44
C ASP A 565 9.10 -3.75 6.02
N HIS A 566 9.18 -3.71 7.33
CA HIS A 566 10.14 -2.88 8.05
C HIS A 566 10.70 -3.61 9.28
N TYR A 567 11.83 -3.12 9.77
CA TYR A 567 12.41 -3.60 11.03
C TYR A 567 11.71 -2.97 12.23
N CYS A 568 11.56 -3.74 13.33
CA CYS A 568 10.99 -3.24 14.58
C CYS A 568 12.03 -2.68 15.56
N ASP A 569 13.32 -3.02 15.37
CA ASP A 569 14.42 -2.58 16.21
C ASP A 569 15.14 -1.31 15.71
N ARG A 570 14.92 -0.93 14.44
CA ARG A 570 15.52 0.25 13.79
C ARG A 570 14.63 0.84 12.70
N PRO A 571 14.76 2.14 12.38
CA PRO A 571 13.95 2.80 11.36
C PRO A 571 14.47 2.49 9.95
N ALA A 572 14.23 1.28 9.46
CA ALA A 572 14.64 0.83 8.14
C ALA A 572 13.63 -0.16 7.54
N ALA A 573 13.53 -0.14 6.20
CA ALA A 573 12.82 -1.17 5.44
C ALA A 573 13.67 -2.44 5.29
N ALA A 574 13.03 -3.56 4.96
CA ALA A 574 13.72 -4.80 4.65
C ALA A 574 14.57 -4.69 3.36
N ALA A 575 15.76 -5.25 3.38
CA ALA A 575 16.78 -4.92 2.38
C ALA A 575 16.75 -5.77 1.10
N ARG A 576 16.05 -6.90 1.01
CA ARG A 576 16.09 -7.80 -0.15
C ARG A 576 14.78 -8.51 -0.43
N GLY A 577 14.45 -8.64 -1.74
CA GLY A 577 13.35 -9.47 -2.23
C GLY A 577 11.95 -8.97 -1.84
N ARG A 578 11.87 -7.77 -1.29
CA ARG A 578 10.66 -7.17 -0.78
C ARG A 578 10.10 -6.14 -1.74
N ARG A 579 8.81 -5.91 -1.65
CA ARG A 579 8.14 -4.92 -2.48
C ARG A 579 8.46 -3.51 -1.99
N ALA A 580 8.69 -2.63 -2.95
CA ALA A 580 8.98 -1.22 -2.67
C ALA A 580 7.81 -0.54 -1.97
N ASN A 581 6.58 -1.02 -2.22
CA ASN A 581 5.38 -0.58 -1.52
C ASN A 581 4.33 -1.68 -1.47
N VAL A 582 3.28 -1.47 -0.67
CA VAL A 582 2.11 -2.35 -0.58
C VAL A 582 0.84 -1.53 -0.33
N ILE A 583 -0.29 -2.00 -0.89
CA ILE A 583 -1.60 -1.33 -0.71
C ILE A 583 -2.07 -1.36 0.74
N ALA A 584 -1.69 -2.39 1.51
CA ALA A 584 -1.92 -2.48 2.94
C ALA A 584 -1.27 -1.33 3.75
N GLY A 585 -0.40 -0.52 3.14
CA GLY A 585 0.03 0.76 3.72
C GLY A 585 -1.12 1.72 4.01
N LEU A 586 -2.29 1.54 3.37
CA LEU A 586 -3.54 2.27 3.67
C LEU A 586 -4.08 2.02 5.08
N THR A 587 -3.68 0.93 5.75
CA THR A 587 -4.14 0.62 7.11
C THR A 587 -3.78 1.73 8.11
N GLY A 588 -2.71 2.48 7.85
CA GLY A 588 -2.37 3.65 8.65
C GLY A 588 -3.46 4.73 8.62
N ALA A 589 -4.04 5.00 7.45
CA ALA A 589 -5.17 5.91 7.32
C ALA A 589 -6.45 5.31 7.92
N GLU A 590 -6.69 4.03 7.72
CA GLU A 590 -7.80 3.30 8.34
C GLU A 590 -7.75 3.38 9.87
N ALA A 591 -6.56 3.23 10.47
CA ALA A 591 -6.37 3.35 11.92
C ALA A 591 -6.69 4.76 12.45
N VAL A 592 -6.43 5.80 11.65
CA VAL A 592 -6.86 7.16 12.01
C VAL A 592 -8.38 7.28 11.94
N LEU A 593 -9.01 6.77 10.88
CA LEU A 593 -10.45 6.92 10.64
C LEU A 593 -11.29 6.05 11.59
N LEU A 594 -11.04 4.73 11.60
CA LEU A 594 -11.83 3.79 12.41
C LEU A 594 -11.37 3.74 13.87
N GLY A 595 -10.05 3.80 14.09
CA GLY A 595 -9.46 3.72 15.43
C GLY A 595 -9.52 5.05 16.18
N LEU A 596 -8.68 5.99 15.78
CA LEU A 596 -8.47 7.24 16.50
C LEU A 596 -9.67 8.19 16.43
N ALA A 597 -10.34 8.29 15.28
CA ALA A 597 -11.55 9.09 15.12
C ALA A 597 -12.85 8.34 15.53
N GLY A 598 -12.81 7.01 15.51
CA GLY A 598 -13.94 6.18 15.95
C GLY A 598 -15.09 6.08 14.96
N LEU A 599 -14.84 6.27 13.65
CA LEU A 599 -15.88 6.11 12.62
C LEU A 599 -16.31 4.63 12.53
N ARG A 600 -17.63 4.41 12.40
CA ARG A 600 -18.26 3.07 12.30
C ARG A 600 -19.29 3.08 11.18
N PRO A 601 -18.87 2.91 9.92
CA PRO A 601 -19.79 2.75 8.79
C PRO A 601 -20.62 1.47 8.95
N GLN A 602 -21.94 1.55 8.66
CA GLN A 602 -22.90 0.45 8.80
C GLN A 602 -23.41 0.01 7.42
N VAL A 603 -23.82 -1.27 7.29
CA VAL A 603 -24.32 -1.83 6.02
C VAL A 603 -25.61 -1.17 5.58
N ASP A 604 -26.49 -0.76 6.51
CA ASP A 604 -27.72 0.00 6.25
C ASP A 604 -27.48 1.41 5.69
N GLY A 605 -26.19 1.80 5.56
CA GLY A 605 -25.78 3.12 5.07
C GLY A 605 -25.75 4.21 6.15
N THR A 606 -26.05 3.87 7.40
CA THR A 606 -25.86 4.80 8.52
C THR A 606 -24.37 4.94 8.84
N LEU A 607 -24.01 6.00 9.52
CA LEU A 607 -22.67 6.21 10.06
C LEU A 607 -22.76 6.49 11.54
N ASP A 608 -22.21 5.60 12.33
CA ASP A 608 -22.04 5.81 13.75
C ASP A 608 -20.64 6.36 14.05
N LEU A 609 -20.51 7.09 15.14
CA LEU A 609 -19.25 7.58 15.68
C LEU A 609 -19.10 7.06 17.11
N ALA A 610 -18.02 6.38 17.41
CA ALA A 610 -17.65 5.91 18.74
C ALA A 610 -16.24 6.43 19.10
N PRO A 611 -16.10 7.75 19.37
CA PRO A 611 -14.79 8.34 19.64
C PRO A 611 -14.24 7.79 20.95
N PRO A 612 -12.92 7.49 21.03
CA PRO A 612 -12.33 7.01 22.27
C PRO A 612 -12.42 8.05 23.38
N ALA A 613 -12.64 7.59 24.60
CA ALA A 613 -12.74 8.47 25.76
C ALA A 613 -11.43 9.21 26.07
N TRP A 614 -10.31 8.65 25.63
CA TRP A 614 -8.97 9.23 25.78
C TRP A 614 -8.29 9.37 24.41
N LEU A 615 -7.67 10.52 24.18
CA LEU A 615 -6.87 10.82 23.02
C LEU A 615 -5.51 11.38 23.45
N PRO A 616 -4.43 11.09 22.70
CA PRO A 616 -3.09 11.61 23.02
C PRO A 616 -2.93 13.11 22.72
N GLY A 617 -3.86 13.70 22.00
CA GLY A 617 -3.89 15.10 21.57
C GLY A 617 -5.20 15.44 20.91
N SER A 618 -5.22 16.44 20.02
CA SER A 618 -6.37 16.82 19.24
C SER A 618 -6.28 16.34 17.80
N LEU A 619 -7.43 16.07 17.18
CA LEU A 619 -7.51 15.82 15.75
C LEU A 619 -8.78 16.45 15.17
N GLU A 620 -8.67 16.91 13.94
CA GLU A 620 -9.81 17.36 13.13
C GLU A 620 -9.79 16.60 11.80
N LEU A 621 -10.94 16.07 11.38
CA LEU A 621 -11.16 15.54 10.05
C LEU A 621 -12.09 16.48 9.29
N HIS A 622 -11.65 16.93 8.12
CA HIS A 622 -12.42 17.87 7.31
C HIS A 622 -12.78 17.25 5.96
N GLY A 623 -14.07 17.32 5.60
CA GLY A 623 -14.55 17.00 4.27
C GLY A 623 -14.68 15.49 3.99
N LEU A 624 -14.87 14.63 4.98
CA LEU A 624 -15.27 13.25 4.75
C LEU A 624 -16.56 13.21 3.95
N GLN A 625 -16.55 12.58 2.76
CA GLN A 625 -17.76 12.36 1.98
C GLN A 625 -18.29 10.96 2.22
N TYR A 626 -19.47 10.85 2.78
CA TYR A 626 -20.12 9.58 3.08
C TYR A 626 -21.60 9.64 2.67
N ARG A 627 -22.02 8.74 1.76
CA ARG A 627 -23.41 8.63 1.27
C ARG A 627 -24.01 9.97 0.81
N GLY A 628 -23.20 10.86 0.19
CA GLY A 628 -23.64 12.16 -0.33
C GLY A 628 -23.63 13.30 0.68
N HIS A 629 -23.22 13.06 1.91
CA HIS A 629 -23.06 14.06 2.97
C HIS A 629 -21.60 14.40 3.21
N GLN A 630 -21.33 15.66 3.53
CA GLN A 630 -20.03 16.10 4.01
C GLN A 630 -20.01 16.10 5.54
N ILE A 631 -19.03 15.42 6.12
CA ILE A 631 -18.89 15.30 7.57
C ILE A 631 -17.55 15.92 7.99
N ASP A 632 -17.60 16.78 8.99
CA ASP A 632 -16.43 17.33 9.67
C ASP A 632 -16.47 16.93 11.14
N LEU A 633 -15.30 16.59 11.69
CA LEU A 633 -15.14 16.09 13.04
C LEU A 633 -14.01 16.81 13.75
N LYS A 634 -14.23 17.20 15.02
CA LYS A 634 -13.17 17.68 15.91
C LYS A 634 -13.18 16.89 17.20
N LEU A 635 -12.04 16.36 17.56
CA LEU A 635 -11.84 15.53 18.75
C LEU A 635 -10.67 16.03 19.59
N ALA A 636 -10.87 16.02 20.89
CA ALA A 636 -9.82 16.16 21.90
C ALA A 636 -10.24 15.38 23.15
N THR A 637 -9.34 15.19 24.10
CA THR A 637 -9.69 14.52 25.36
C THR A 637 -10.87 15.25 26.02
N GLY A 638 -11.99 14.54 26.20
CA GLY A 638 -13.20 15.07 26.80
C GLY A 638 -14.04 15.99 25.89
N TYR A 639 -13.71 16.12 24.60
CA TYR A 639 -14.44 16.97 23.67
C TYR A 639 -14.64 16.28 22.31
N CYS A 640 -15.86 16.39 21.78
CA CYS A 640 -16.26 15.94 20.45
C CYS A 640 -17.20 16.98 19.83
N GLU A 641 -16.93 17.41 18.59
CA GLU A 641 -17.83 18.20 17.76
C GLU A 641 -17.99 17.51 16.41
N VAL A 642 -19.22 17.31 15.99
CA VAL A 642 -19.57 16.70 14.70
C VAL A 642 -20.46 17.65 13.92
N SER A 643 -20.15 17.89 12.67
CA SER A 643 -21.02 18.61 11.75
C SER A 643 -21.31 17.79 10.49
N VAL A 644 -22.52 17.89 9.98
CA VAL A 644 -23.00 17.31 8.72
C VAL A 644 -23.49 18.44 7.83
N ASP A 645 -22.98 18.52 6.61
CA ASP A 645 -23.31 19.54 5.62
C ASP A 645 -23.19 20.98 6.19
N GLY A 646 -22.15 21.18 7.01
CA GLY A 646 -21.87 22.47 7.67
C GLY A 646 -22.75 22.78 8.89
N ARG A 647 -23.67 21.89 9.27
CA ARG A 647 -24.49 22.03 10.47
C ARG A 647 -23.93 21.19 11.61
N VAL A 648 -23.63 21.81 12.73
CA VAL A 648 -23.24 21.09 13.96
C VAL A 648 -24.43 20.27 14.47
N ILE A 649 -24.24 18.95 14.59
CA ILE A 649 -25.24 18.00 15.10
C ILE A 649 -24.93 17.55 16.52
N HIS A 650 -23.65 17.61 16.92
CA HIS A 650 -23.21 17.28 18.28
C HIS A 650 -22.07 18.20 18.73
N THR A 651 -22.09 18.58 20.00
CA THR A 651 -20.97 19.24 20.72
C THR A 651 -21.01 18.82 22.16
N GLY A 652 -19.94 18.25 22.69
CA GLY A 652 -19.88 17.83 24.08
C GLY A 652 -18.80 16.81 24.39
N ALA A 653 -19.02 16.00 25.41
CA ALA A 653 -18.11 14.90 25.73
C ALA A 653 -18.20 13.79 24.68
N PRO A 654 -17.09 13.03 24.42
CA PRO A 654 -17.11 11.87 23.57
C PRO A 654 -18.15 10.85 24.02
N ALA A 655 -19.07 10.49 23.13
CA ALA A 655 -20.10 9.48 23.36
C ALA A 655 -20.42 8.81 22.00
N PRO A 656 -20.97 7.61 21.97
CA PRO A 656 -21.52 7.05 20.74
C PRO A 656 -22.62 7.95 20.16
N ILE A 657 -22.53 8.27 18.87
CA ILE A 657 -23.42 9.18 18.17
C ILE A 657 -23.79 8.56 16.83
N ARG A 658 -25.06 8.52 16.48
CA ARG A 658 -25.49 8.28 15.12
C ARG A 658 -25.37 9.58 14.32
N VAL A 659 -24.42 9.59 13.38
CA VAL A 659 -24.11 10.79 12.57
C VAL A 659 -25.07 10.91 11.39
N LEU A 660 -25.37 9.77 10.74
CA LEU A 660 -26.32 9.67 9.63
C LEU A 660 -27.28 8.50 9.90
N GLY A 661 -28.52 8.65 9.49
CA GLY A 661 -29.62 7.71 9.69
C GLY A 661 -30.80 8.37 10.40
N GLU A 662 -31.93 7.67 10.47
CA GLU A 662 -33.04 8.14 11.28
C GLU A 662 -32.66 8.06 12.77
N PRO A 663 -32.96 9.07 13.58
CA PRO A 663 -32.71 8.99 15.02
C PRO A 663 -33.55 7.82 15.58
N ASP A 664 -32.95 7.00 16.41
CA ASP A 664 -33.64 5.95 17.16
C ASP A 664 -34.79 6.62 17.94
N GLU A 665 -36.06 6.16 17.75
CA GLU A 665 -37.24 6.63 18.46
C GLU A 665 -37.19 6.32 19.97
#